data_629bd0a2453d2aa88e7a72e3d3dd60e4
#
_entry.id   629bd0a2453d2aa88e7a72e3d3dd60e4
#
_cell.length_a   1.000
_cell.length_b   1.000
_cell.length_c   1.000
_cell.angle_alpha   90.00
_cell.angle_beta   90.00
_cell.angle_gamma   90.00
#
_symmetry.space_group_name_H-M   'P 1'
#
loop_
_entity.id
_entity.type
_entity.pdbx_description
1 polymer ?
#
loop_
_entity_poly.entity_id
_entity_poly.type
_entity_poly.pdbx_seq_one_letter_code
_entity_poly.pdbx_strand_id
1 'polypeptide(L)'
;MEFCPGQRWISESQPEKGLGLILKNNEETVTVMFPAVDETLTYASKSAPLRRVIFDIGDTIELQDGSNFIVDKTTESEGIVSYLADGRQVNESELSDRIGFHQPDARLLGGRVNSSRKFELRQRTLEAKSRMRSQKERGIMGARIDLLPHQMYIANEVGLRHAPRVLLADEVGLGKTIEACLIMHRQIVSGKISRALVLVPEPLVHQWFIELLRRFSLQFSIFDEERCASIESGGDEDSVVLEEENNDNINPFLDDQLVLASVDLLADDERRASQALEAGWDMLIVDEAHHLEWSQEQVSKEYEMVEKLASQIPSLLLLTGTPGQLSPEGHFARLRLLEPERFSDLNKFLEDSAEAAEVSALVKKITDQEGLQKEEIKKLDSWIGGEVPEKPEELLEKILDLHGTGRLMFRNRRANLGGFPEREALLCPLNPSEDNDPRIEWLVDLLSLLEDEKVLIICRTIEDTEKLNEAILEKIRIKTTLFHEGLELIKRDRSAAYFSEEDGARVLISSEIGSEGRNFQFASNLVLYDLPETPALLEQRIGRLDRIGQSNTVKIYVPFVEGTEHASLAYWYDQGLDAFETPIEGGSKLLAQFGDEMRKIESSDQAGWEKIITKTKEAKIELDEQLEKGRDRLLEISSFNPKVSKIIVSAIEDIDDDTQLEGIMIDLFDQFGIAVEELGDHCYYIKPDTVFAGDAFPGMREIGMSITFDRKTAMSNEQMSFITWDHPLVSTCLDLMLDGEQGSRSFGQIPGTAAEAGLVAECVFLLETVCPDSLGADRFLAPTPIKAVVSHSGDNLDDKFDDSRIKEGNRKWLKAKIEILKRMVPVMVDSAEKITEKEASKLRRSALKKMEKSLDDSIDRLERLKRLGHPIREVEIKSAQDEKEALKRHLSKSRLRLDSIRLSAIGA
;
A
#
# COMPACT_ATOMS: atom_id res chain seq x y z
N MET A 1 20.33 -14.90 -12.69
CA MET A 1 20.25 -14.63 -14.16
C MET A 1 21.39 -13.70 -14.52
N GLU A 2 22.11 -13.97 -15.58
CA GLU A 2 23.23 -13.12 -15.97
C GLU A 2 22.73 -12.04 -16.95
N PHE A 3 22.66 -10.80 -16.52
CA PHE A 3 22.33 -9.67 -17.38
C PHE A 3 23.58 -9.22 -18.15
N CYS A 4 23.47 -9.09 -19.46
CA CYS A 4 24.56 -8.57 -20.29
C CYS A 4 24.12 -7.32 -21.06
N PRO A 5 24.94 -6.27 -21.12
CA PRO A 5 24.63 -5.08 -21.92
C PRO A 5 24.35 -5.46 -23.39
N GLY A 6 23.27 -4.92 -23.94
CA GLY A 6 22.82 -5.24 -25.30
C GLY A 6 21.71 -6.29 -25.36
N GLN A 7 21.40 -7.00 -24.29
CA GLN A 7 20.28 -7.93 -24.22
C GLN A 7 18.94 -7.18 -24.24
N ARG A 8 17.90 -7.88 -24.72
CA ARG A 8 16.52 -7.40 -24.72
C ARG A 8 15.71 -8.12 -23.67
N TRP A 9 15.13 -7.33 -22.78
CA TRP A 9 14.31 -7.79 -21.66
C TRP A 9 12.98 -7.08 -21.64
N ILE A 10 11.95 -7.73 -21.12
CA ILE A 10 10.64 -7.14 -20.87
C ILE A 10 10.43 -6.99 -19.36
N SER A 11 9.81 -5.90 -18.96
CA SER A 11 9.38 -5.76 -17.57
C SER A 11 8.19 -6.69 -17.31
N GLU A 12 8.27 -7.52 -16.28
CA GLU A 12 7.18 -8.43 -15.90
C GLU A 12 5.99 -7.68 -15.31
N SER A 13 6.26 -6.58 -14.62
CA SER A 13 5.22 -5.71 -14.05
C SER A 13 4.62 -4.76 -15.08
N GLN A 14 5.33 -4.45 -16.18
CA GLN A 14 4.99 -3.41 -17.15
C GLN A 14 5.36 -3.80 -18.58
N PRO A 15 4.76 -4.88 -19.12
CA PRO A 15 5.07 -5.38 -20.46
C PRO A 15 4.82 -4.35 -21.59
N GLU A 16 3.92 -3.40 -21.37
CA GLU A 16 3.58 -2.32 -22.28
C GLU A 16 4.73 -1.34 -22.55
N LYS A 17 5.76 -1.29 -21.70
CA LYS A 17 6.99 -0.52 -21.94
C LYS A 17 7.78 -1.06 -23.13
N GLY A 18 7.42 -2.24 -23.62
CA GLY A 18 8.08 -2.89 -24.74
C GLY A 18 9.42 -3.53 -24.35
N LEU A 19 10.25 -3.77 -25.37
CA LEU A 19 11.56 -4.38 -25.16
C LEU A 19 12.57 -3.36 -24.62
N GLY A 20 12.92 -3.52 -23.35
CA GLY A 20 14.02 -2.81 -22.71
C GLY A 20 15.38 -3.31 -23.21
N LEU A 21 16.35 -2.43 -23.27
CA LEU A 21 17.73 -2.69 -23.59
C LEU A 21 18.59 -2.57 -22.33
N ILE A 22 19.31 -3.62 -21.97
CA ILE A 22 20.29 -3.54 -20.88
C ILE A 22 21.41 -2.59 -21.28
N LEU A 23 21.56 -1.50 -20.55
CA LEU A 23 22.64 -0.53 -20.77
C LEU A 23 23.87 -0.88 -19.96
N LYS A 24 23.66 -1.25 -18.70
CA LYS A 24 24.74 -1.50 -17.75
C LYS A 24 24.28 -2.57 -16.75
N ASN A 25 25.16 -3.46 -16.43
CA ASN A 25 25.02 -4.43 -15.35
C ASN A 25 26.23 -4.32 -14.45
N ASN A 26 25.99 -4.04 -13.19
CA ASN A 26 26.96 -4.23 -12.11
C ASN A 26 26.51 -5.47 -11.35
N GLU A 27 27.34 -6.04 -10.49
CA GLU A 27 26.95 -7.22 -9.72
C GLU A 27 25.68 -7.01 -8.89
N GLU A 28 25.42 -5.77 -8.45
CA GLU A 28 24.30 -5.39 -7.58
C GLU A 28 23.09 -4.85 -8.36
N THR A 29 23.31 -4.10 -9.43
CA THR A 29 22.24 -3.41 -10.15
C THR A 29 22.29 -3.61 -11.65
N VAL A 30 21.14 -3.66 -12.27
CA VAL A 30 20.94 -3.66 -13.72
C VAL A 30 20.19 -2.40 -14.16
N THR A 31 20.75 -1.67 -15.10
CA THR A 31 20.13 -0.49 -15.70
C THR A 31 19.56 -0.83 -17.06
N VAL A 32 18.26 -0.61 -17.23
CA VAL A 32 17.50 -0.93 -18.43
C VAL A 32 16.89 0.33 -19.01
N MET A 33 17.11 0.58 -20.29
CA MET A 33 16.42 1.63 -21.04
C MET A 33 15.24 1.03 -21.78
N PHE A 34 14.07 1.62 -21.64
CA PHE A 34 12.87 1.29 -22.40
C PHE A 34 12.62 2.36 -23.46
N PRO A 35 13.06 2.14 -24.72
CA PRO A 35 13.01 3.18 -25.76
C PRO A 35 11.60 3.60 -26.13
N ALA A 36 10.61 2.71 -25.99
CA ALA A 36 9.22 3.01 -26.32
C ALA A 36 8.62 4.13 -25.45
N VAL A 37 9.10 4.24 -24.20
CA VAL A 37 8.65 5.24 -23.20
C VAL A 37 9.70 6.30 -22.92
N ASP A 38 10.91 6.17 -23.48
CA ASP A 38 12.07 7.04 -23.20
C ASP A 38 12.42 7.09 -21.71
N GLU A 39 12.38 5.93 -21.06
CA GLU A 39 12.62 5.79 -19.63
C GLU A 39 13.79 4.85 -19.35
N THR A 40 14.62 5.21 -18.37
CA THR A 40 15.72 4.36 -17.90
C THR A 40 15.49 4.04 -16.43
N LEU A 41 15.41 2.76 -16.12
CA LEU A 41 15.17 2.25 -14.76
C LEU A 41 16.37 1.44 -14.29
N THR A 42 16.65 1.52 -13.01
CA THR A 42 17.66 0.71 -12.34
C THR A 42 17.01 -0.20 -11.33
N TYR A 43 17.29 -1.49 -11.43
CA TYR A 43 16.77 -2.53 -10.56
C TYR A 43 17.89 -3.21 -9.81
N ALA A 44 17.60 -3.75 -8.64
CA ALA A 44 18.49 -4.69 -7.95
C ALA A 44 18.60 -5.96 -8.80
N SER A 45 19.80 -6.43 -9.12
CA SER A 45 20.02 -7.52 -10.08
C SER A 45 19.37 -8.84 -9.66
N LYS A 46 19.30 -9.12 -8.34
CA LYS A 46 18.75 -10.37 -7.81
C LYS A 46 17.22 -10.42 -7.84
N SER A 47 16.56 -9.27 -7.69
CA SER A 47 15.10 -9.14 -7.60
C SER A 47 14.47 -8.34 -8.73
N ALA A 48 15.21 -8.09 -9.82
CA ALA A 48 14.73 -7.36 -10.97
C ALA A 48 13.52 -8.05 -11.61
N PRO A 49 12.35 -7.38 -11.70
CA PRO A 49 11.14 -7.93 -12.30
C PRO A 49 11.26 -7.89 -13.83
N LEU A 50 12.24 -8.60 -14.36
CA LEU A 50 12.59 -8.62 -15.76
C LEU A 50 12.60 -10.03 -16.30
N ARG A 51 12.00 -10.25 -17.49
CA ARG A 51 12.01 -11.52 -18.21
C ARG A 51 12.76 -11.34 -19.52
N ARG A 52 13.72 -12.24 -19.80
CA ARG A 52 14.44 -12.23 -21.07
C ARG A 52 13.53 -12.64 -22.22
N VAL A 53 13.68 -11.95 -23.36
CA VAL A 53 12.93 -12.24 -24.57
C VAL A 53 13.87 -12.81 -25.63
N ILE A 54 13.61 -14.04 -26.05
CA ILE A 54 14.33 -14.73 -27.11
C ILE A 54 13.31 -15.20 -28.14
N PHE A 55 13.59 -14.98 -29.41
CA PHE A 55 12.74 -15.40 -30.52
C PHE A 55 13.17 -16.78 -31.04
N ASP A 56 12.19 -17.61 -31.33
CA ASP A 56 12.42 -18.96 -31.88
C ASP A 56 12.50 -18.94 -33.42
N ILE A 57 13.01 -20.05 -33.96
CA ILE A 57 13.06 -20.25 -35.42
C ILE A 57 11.63 -20.22 -35.99
N GLY A 58 11.43 -19.35 -36.99
CA GLY A 58 10.13 -19.12 -37.61
C GLY A 58 9.33 -17.94 -37.02
N ASP A 59 9.82 -17.31 -35.96
CA ASP A 59 9.25 -16.06 -35.48
C ASP A 59 9.64 -14.89 -36.38
N THR A 60 8.80 -13.87 -36.39
CA THR A 60 9.09 -12.62 -37.11
C THR A 60 9.67 -11.61 -36.12
N ILE A 61 10.88 -11.12 -36.43
CA ILE A 61 11.52 -10.04 -35.67
C ILE A 61 11.41 -8.72 -36.44
N GLU A 62 11.17 -7.65 -35.71
CA GLU A 62 11.15 -6.27 -36.23
C GLU A 62 12.40 -5.53 -35.78
N LEU A 63 13.06 -4.84 -36.71
CA LEU A 63 14.22 -4.01 -36.42
C LEU A 63 13.81 -2.56 -36.09
N GLN A 64 14.74 -1.79 -35.52
CA GLN A 64 14.52 -0.36 -35.21
C GLN A 64 14.13 0.51 -36.42
N ASP A 65 14.51 0.08 -37.64
CA ASP A 65 14.13 0.73 -38.88
C ASP A 65 12.72 0.34 -39.40
N GLY A 66 12.00 -0.53 -38.68
CA GLY A 66 10.68 -1.04 -39.04
C GLY A 66 10.71 -2.18 -40.05
N SER A 67 11.88 -2.71 -40.44
CA SER A 67 11.96 -3.87 -41.31
C SER A 67 11.68 -5.17 -40.55
N ASN A 68 10.93 -6.10 -41.17
CA ASN A 68 10.52 -7.36 -40.57
C ASN A 68 11.25 -8.54 -41.24
N PHE A 69 11.73 -9.46 -40.44
CA PHE A 69 12.45 -10.65 -40.88
C PHE A 69 11.98 -11.91 -40.15
N ILE A 70 12.02 -13.06 -40.82
CA ILE A 70 11.73 -14.35 -40.21
C ILE A 70 13.02 -14.99 -39.72
N VAL A 71 13.03 -15.47 -38.48
CA VAL A 71 14.20 -16.11 -37.88
C VAL A 71 14.43 -17.49 -38.50
N ASP A 72 15.55 -17.67 -39.17
CA ASP A 72 15.99 -18.96 -39.75
C ASP A 72 16.84 -19.77 -38.77
N LYS A 73 17.66 -19.10 -37.98
CA LYS A 73 18.58 -19.70 -37.00
C LYS A 73 18.92 -18.72 -35.88
N THR A 74 19.14 -19.27 -34.71
CA THR A 74 19.62 -18.51 -33.53
C THR A 74 21.02 -18.98 -33.15
N THR A 75 21.86 -18.06 -32.71
CA THR A 75 23.17 -18.34 -32.15
C THR A 75 23.40 -17.42 -30.95
N GLU A 76 23.97 -17.96 -29.89
CA GLU A 76 24.31 -17.23 -28.70
C GLU A 76 25.82 -17.13 -28.53
N SER A 77 26.33 -15.94 -28.23
CA SER A 77 27.74 -15.68 -27.98
C SER A 77 27.86 -14.61 -26.90
N GLU A 78 28.63 -14.89 -25.85
CA GLU A 78 28.86 -13.98 -24.74
C GLU A 78 27.55 -13.47 -24.09
N GLY A 79 26.56 -14.36 -24.01
CA GLY A 79 25.24 -14.02 -23.44
C GLY A 79 24.32 -13.21 -24.37
N ILE A 80 24.74 -12.80 -25.55
CA ILE A 80 23.93 -12.08 -26.55
C ILE A 80 23.44 -13.03 -27.65
N VAL A 81 22.16 -12.97 -27.97
CA VAL A 81 21.56 -13.76 -29.04
C VAL A 81 21.64 -12.99 -30.36
N SER A 82 22.12 -13.70 -31.38
CA SER A 82 22.11 -13.24 -32.78
C SER A 82 21.18 -14.12 -33.60
N TYR A 83 20.35 -13.48 -34.40
CA TYR A 83 19.37 -14.10 -35.29
C TYR A 83 19.87 -14.08 -36.72
N LEU A 84 19.88 -15.22 -37.38
CA LEU A 84 20.05 -15.29 -38.85
C LEU A 84 18.65 -15.22 -39.46
N ALA A 85 18.38 -14.19 -40.24
CA ALA A 85 17.09 -13.91 -40.85
C ALA A 85 17.29 -13.44 -42.31
N ASP A 86 16.74 -14.15 -43.29
CA ASP A 86 16.90 -13.90 -44.72
C ASP A 86 18.39 -13.72 -45.15
N GLY A 87 19.30 -14.49 -44.57
CA GLY A 87 20.73 -14.42 -44.83
C GLY A 87 21.49 -13.26 -44.20
N ARG A 88 20.81 -12.42 -43.40
CA ARG A 88 21.40 -11.34 -42.60
C ARG A 88 21.53 -11.80 -41.16
N GLN A 89 22.64 -11.47 -40.52
CA GLN A 89 22.80 -11.65 -39.06
C GLN A 89 22.38 -10.36 -38.37
N VAL A 90 21.46 -10.49 -37.40
CA VAL A 90 20.88 -9.41 -36.61
C VAL A 90 21.14 -9.71 -35.14
N ASN A 91 21.70 -8.76 -34.42
CA ASN A 91 21.89 -8.87 -32.98
C ASN A 91 20.60 -8.45 -32.22
N GLU A 92 20.39 -9.03 -31.05
CA GLU A 92 19.20 -8.66 -30.23
C GLU A 92 19.15 -7.16 -29.87
N SER A 93 20.28 -6.45 -29.82
CA SER A 93 20.34 -5.00 -29.62
C SER A 93 19.75 -4.18 -30.79
N GLU A 94 19.70 -4.76 -32.01
CA GLU A 94 19.13 -4.11 -33.20
C GLU A 94 17.61 -4.26 -33.31
N LEU A 95 17.02 -5.11 -32.46
CA LEU A 95 15.59 -5.32 -32.46
C LEU A 95 14.84 -4.04 -32.09
N SER A 96 13.64 -3.90 -32.67
CA SER A 96 12.69 -2.84 -32.32
C SER A 96 12.34 -2.90 -30.83
N ASP A 97 11.98 -1.76 -30.27
CA ASP A 97 11.34 -1.64 -28.97
C ASP A 97 9.92 -2.22 -28.93
N ARG A 98 9.34 -2.45 -30.12
CA ARG A 98 8.01 -3.01 -30.30
C ARG A 98 8.06 -4.53 -30.22
N ILE A 99 7.23 -5.07 -29.34
CA ILE A 99 7.06 -6.52 -29.28
C ILE A 99 6.09 -6.91 -30.41
N GLY A 100 6.64 -7.25 -31.55
CA GLY A 100 5.86 -7.74 -32.70
C GLY A 100 5.35 -9.17 -32.54
N PHE A 101 5.14 -9.66 -31.29
CA PHE A 101 4.72 -11.02 -31.02
C PHE A 101 3.34 -11.36 -31.57
N HIS A 102 2.51 -10.38 -31.89
CA HIS A 102 1.13 -10.61 -32.24
C HIS A 102 0.82 -10.13 -33.66
N GLN A 103 0.89 -11.04 -34.62
CA GLN A 103 0.20 -10.97 -35.89
C GLN A 103 -0.82 -12.12 -35.93
N PRO A 104 -1.96 -11.97 -35.19
CA PRO A 104 -2.91 -13.07 -35.06
C PRO A 104 -3.51 -13.47 -36.40
N ASP A 105 -3.67 -12.55 -37.32
CA ASP A 105 -4.15 -12.75 -38.68
C ASP A 105 -3.13 -13.55 -39.54
N ALA A 106 -1.83 -13.23 -39.53
CA ALA A 106 -0.81 -13.96 -40.25
C ALA A 106 -0.69 -15.42 -39.75
N ARG A 107 -0.79 -15.61 -38.43
CA ARG A 107 -0.74 -16.95 -37.82
C ARG A 107 -2.03 -17.76 -38.01
N LEU A 108 -3.18 -17.11 -38.06
CA LEU A 108 -4.45 -17.72 -38.46
C LEU A 108 -4.30 -18.30 -39.87
N LEU A 109 -3.72 -17.51 -40.78
CA LEU A 109 -3.43 -17.93 -42.16
C LEU A 109 -2.33 -18.99 -42.25
N GLY A 110 -1.51 -19.17 -41.25
CA GLY A 110 -0.60 -20.30 -41.07
C GLY A 110 -1.29 -21.60 -40.62
N GLY A 111 -2.60 -21.57 -40.36
CA GLY A 111 -3.39 -22.71 -39.93
C GLY A 111 -3.20 -23.11 -38.47
N ARG A 112 -2.56 -22.27 -37.65
CA ARG A 112 -2.40 -22.46 -36.22
C ARG A 112 -3.58 -21.76 -35.51
N VAL A 113 -4.55 -22.50 -35.00
CA VAL A 113 -5.75 -21.96 -34.34
C VAL A 113 -5.92 -22.53 -32.95
N ASN A 114 -6.40 -21.70 -32.05
CA ASN A 114 -6.81 -22.06 -30.69
C ASN A 114 -8.29 -22.45 -30.66
N SER A 115 -8.78 -23.01 -29.55
CA SER A 115 -10.20 -23.24 -29.34
C SER A 115 -10.98 -21.92 -29.13
N SER A 116 -12.28 -21.93 -29.43
CA SER A 116 -13.15 -20.77 -29.16
C SER A 116 -13.17 -20.40 -27.69
N ARG A 117 -13.13 -21.37 -26.76
CA ARG A 117 -13.05 -21.13 -25.32
C ARG A 117 -11.83 -20.29 -24.94
N LYS A 118 -10.67 -20.58 -25.53
CA LYS A 118 -9.44 -19.78 -25.26
C LYS A 118 -9.53 -18.37 -25.83
N PHE A 119 -10.16 -18.19 -26.97
CA PHE A 119 -10.42 -16.87 -27.55
C PHE A 119 -11.34 -16.03 -26.64
N GLU A 120 -12.42 -16.60 -26.16
CA GLU A 120 -13.36 -15.95 -25.25
C GLU A 120 -12.72 -15.64 -23.91
N LEU A 121 -11.89 -16.56 -23.37
CA LEU A 121 -11.15 -16.31 -22.14
C LEU A 121 -10.17 -15.14 -22.30
N ARG A 122 -9.45 -15.04 -23.45
CA ARG A 122 -8.59 -13.91 -23.73
C ARG A 122 -9.35 -12.59 -23.81
N GLN A 123 -10.53 -12.54 -24.42
CA GLN A 123 -11.37 -11.35 -24.44
C GLN A 123 -11.77 -10.91 -23.03
N ARG A 124 -12.25 -11.84 -22.22
CA ARG A 124 -12.61 -11.58 -20.82
C ARG A 124 -11.39 -11.11 -20.00
N THR A 125 -10.21 -11.65 -20.29
CA THR A 125 -8.95 -11.22 -19.65
C THR A 125 -8.57 -9.79 -20.04
N LEU A 126 -8.74 -9.40 -21.31
CA LEU A 126 -8.52 -8.02 -21.76
C LEU A 126 -9.49 -7.04 -21.07
N GLU A 127 -10.77 -7.39 -20.98
CA GLU A 127 -11.78 -6.60 -20.29
C GLU A 127 -11.47 -6.47 -18.79
N ALA A 128 -11.05 -7.57 -18.16
CA ALA A 128 -10.63 -7.60 -16.76
C ALA A 128 -9.42 -6.72 -16.51
N LYS A 129 -8.38 -6.80 -17.36
CA LYS A 129 -7.18 -5.94 -17.25
C LYS A 129 -7.54 -4.46 -17.45
N SER A 130 -8.40 -4.16 -18.43
CA SER A 130 -8.90 -2.79 -18.65
C SER A 130 -9.64 -2.26 -17.43
N ARG A 131 -10.53 -3.05 -16.86
CA ARG A 131 -11.27 -2.70 -15.64
C ARG A 131 -10.34 -2.48 -14.46
N MET A 132 -9.45 -3.42 -14.19
CA MET A 132 -8.46 -3.32 -13.11
C MET A 132 -7.66 -2.00 -13.18
N ARG A 133 -7.17 -1.64 -14.38
CA ARG A 133 -6.36 -0.44 -14.58
C ARG A 133 -7.17 0.87 -14.54
N SER A 134 -8.45 0.83 -14.87
CA SER A 134 -9.34 2.01 -14.84
C SER A 134 -9.91 2.33 -13.46
N GLN A 135 -9.80 1.43 -12.48
CA GLN A 135 -10.35 1.62 -11.14
C GLN A 135 -9.59 2.73 -10.39
N LYS A 136 -10.35 3.65 -9.80
CA LYS A 136 -9.79 4.76 -9.01
C LYS A 136 -9.28 4.29 -7.65
N GLU A 137 -9.84 3.21 -7.15
CA GLU A 137 -9.56 2.57 -5.86
C GLU A 137 -8.35 1.63 -5.91
N ARG A 138 -7.70 1.53 -7.08
CA ARG A 138 -6.52 0.71 -7.28
C ARG A 138 -5.41 1.07 -6.27
N GLY A 139 -4.83 0.06 -5.64
CA GLY A 139 -3.80 0.19 -4.61
C GLY A 139 -4.33 0.43 -3.20
N ILE A 140 -5.65 0.68 -3.02
CA ILE A 140 -6.27 0.76 -1.69
C ILE A 140 -7.31 -0.33 -1.46
N MET A 141 -7.93 -0.84 -2.52
CA MET A 141 -8.95 -1.90 -2.43
C MET A 141 -8.36 -3.27 -2.09
N GLY A 142 -7.10 -3.52 -2.45
CA GLY A 142 -6.44 -4.82 -2.29
C GLY A 142 -5.99 -5.15 -0.88
N ALA A 143 -5.98 -4.19 0.03
CA ALA A 143 -5.53 -4.39 1.37
C ALA A 143 -6.52 -5.25 2.19
N ARG A 144 -5.98 -6.21 2.94
CA ARG A 144 -6.73 -7.07 3.86
C ARG A 144 -6.96 -6.36 5.19
N ILE A 145 -7.85 -5.39 5.19
CA ILE A 145 -8.15 -4.51 6.32
C ILE A 145 -9.64 -4.18 6.37
N ASP A 146 -10.09 -3.67 7.51
CA ASP A 146 -11.39 -3.01 7.62
C ASP A 146 -11.39 -1.69 6.84
N LEU A 147 -12.49 -1.38 6.16
CA LEU A 147 -12.62 -0.17 5.37
C LEU A 147 -12.95 1.04 6.25
N LEU A 148 -11.98 1.48 7.06
CA LEU A 148 -12.16 2.63 7.94
C LEU A 148 -12.19 3.94 7.14
N PRO A 149 -13.27 4.75 7.24
CA PRO A 149 -13.46 5.90 6.37
C PRO A 149 -12.32 6.92 6.37
N HIS A 150 -11.72 7.21 7.52
CA HIS A 150 -10.60 8.16 7.62
C HIS A 150 -9.34 7.64 6.94
N GLN A 151 -9.00 6.34 7.12
CA GLN A 151 -7.86 5.72 6.46
C GLN A 151 -8.02 5.71 4.94
N MET A 152 -9.22 5.35 4.45
CA MET A 152 -9.53 5.37 3.01
C MET A 152 -9.43 6.79 2.43
N TYR A 153 -9.89 7.80 3.18
CA TYR A 153 -9.76 9.19 2.77
C TYR A 153 -8.30 9.63 2.68
N ILE A 154 -7.49 9.40 3.72
CA ILE A 154 -6.07 9.78 3.75
C ILE A 154 -5.31 9.05 2.64
N ALA A 155 -5.51 7.74 2.51
CA ALA A 155 -4.87 6.93 1.47
C ALA A 155 -5.21 7.42 0.05
N ASN A 156 -6.46 7.83 -0.17
CA ASN A 156 -6.87 8.39 -1.45
C ASN A 156 -6.26 9.77 -1.69
N GLU A 157 -6.34 10.68 -0.71
CA GLU A 157 -5.88 12.06 -0.86
C GLU A 157 -4.35 12.15 -1.02
N VAL A 158 -3.60 11.38 -0.23
CA VAL A 158 -2.14 11.40 -0.23
C VAL A 158 -1.56 10.49 -1.32
N GLY A 159 -2.12 9.29 -1.50
CA GLY A 159 -1.62 8.32 -2.46
C GLY A 159 -1.75 8.74 -3.93
N LEU A 160 -2.60 9.72 -4.24
CA LEU A 160 -2.70 10.30 -5.58
C LEU A 160 -1.64 11.35 -5.89
N ARG A 161 -0.99 11.93 -4.87
CA ARG A 161 0.01 12.99 -5.07
C ARG A 161 1.24 12.45 -5.79
N HIS A 162 1.93 13.35 -6.48
CA HIS A 162 3.28 13.09 -6.95
C HIS A 162 4.25 13.41 -5.80
N ALA A 163 5.13 12.47 -5.44
CA ALA A 163 6.09 12.60 -4.36
C ALA A 163 5.48 13.17 -3.04
N PRO A 164 4.57 12.44 -2.37
CA PRO A 164 3.92 12.90 -1.16
C PRO A 164 4.92 13.09 -0.01
N ARG A 165 4.81 14.23 0.70
CA ARG A 165 5.58 14.52 1.91
C ARG A 165 4.59 14.93 2.99
N VAL A 166 4.33 14.03 3.94
CA VAL A 166 3.26 14.24 4.95
C VAL A 166 3.64 13.67 6.32
N LEU A 167 3.06 14.28 7.35
CA LEU A 167 3.07 13.80 8.73
C LEU A 167 1.68 13.17 9.04
N LEU A 168 1.68 11.89 9.33
CA LEU A 168 0.51 11.17 9.84
C LEU A 168 0.56 11.24 11.36
N ALA A 169 -0.35 12.01 11.95
CA ALA A 169 -0.35 12.38 13.36
C ALA A 169 -1.65 12.01 14.07
N ASP A 170 -2.34 10.99 13.56
CA ASP A 170 -3.57 10.45 14.13
C ASP A 170 -3.34 9.92 15.54
N GLU A 171 -4.37 9.97 16.38
CA GLU A 171 -4.31 9.43 17.73
C GLU A 171 -3.90 7.94 17.74
N VAL A 172 -3.34 7.51 18.85
CA VAL A 172 -3.01 6.09 19.06
C VAL A 172 -4.25 5.22 18.88
N GLY A 173 -4.09 4.11 18.14
CA GLY A 173 -5.18 3.18 17.84
C GLY A 173 -5.99 3.50 16.59
N LEU A 174 -5.74 4.61 15.88
CA LEU A 174 -6.40 4.93 14.61
C LEU A 174 -5.79 4.24 13.39
N GLY A 175 -4.62 3.61 13.55
CA GLY A 175 -4.00 2.78 12.52
C GLY A 175 -3.12 3.54 11.52
N LYS A 176 -2.29 4.47 11.98
CA LYS A 176 -1.30 5.21 11.16
C LYS A 176 -0.41 4.32 10.29
N THR A 177 0.04 3.19 10.83
CA THR A 177 0.79 2.18 10.08
C THR A 177 0.02 1.72 8.84
N ILE A 178 -1.27 1.44 8.99
CA ILE A 178 -2.15 1.05 7.88
C ILE A 178 -2.29 2.19 6.86
N GLU A 179 -2.44 3.43 7.30
CA GLU A 179 -2.50 4.60 6.42
C GLU A 179 -1.23 4.74 5.59
N ALA A 180 -0.06 4.65 6.22
CA ALA A 180 1.23 4.69 5.54
C ALA A 180 1.39 3.55 4.55
N CYS A 181 1.03 2.32 4.94
CA CYS A 181 1.07 1.15 4.06
C CYS A 181 0.11 1.30 2.87
N LEU A 182 -1.11 1.82 3.08
CA LEU A 182 -2.07 2.10 1.99
C LEU A 182 -1.53 3.12 0.99
N ILE A 183 -0.95 4.23 1.49
CA ILE A 183 -0.34 5.26 0.64
C ILE A 183 0.80 4.64 -0.18
N MET A 184 1.71 3.92 0.46
CA MET A 184 2.84 3.27 -0.18
C MET A 184 2.39 2.21 -1.19
N HIS A 185 1.48 1.33 -0.82
CA HIS A 185 0.93 0.30 -1.71
C HIS A 185 0.30 0.91 -2.96
N ARG A 186 -0.48 1.99 -2.79
CA ARG A 186 -1.04 2.72 -3.93
C ARG A 186 0.03 3.31 -4.84
N GLN A 187 1.09 3.86 -4.28
CA GLN A 187 2.21 4.42 -5.05
C GLN A 187 2.98 3.33 -5.80
N ILE A 188 3.19 2.15 -5.18
CA ILE A 188 3.82 0.97 -5.82
C ILE A 188 2.94 0.45 -6.96
N VAL A 189 1.67 0.17 -6.69
CA VAL A 189 0.73 -0.40 -7.68
C VAL A 189 0.50 0.54 -8.86
N SER A 190 0.58 1.86 -8.62
CA SER A 190 0.50 2.87 -9.71
C SER A 190 1.83 3.11 -10.42
N GLY A 191 2.91 2.42 -10.06
CA GLY A 191 4.23 2.54 -10.67
C GLY A 191 4.94 3.87 -10.41
N LYS A 192 4.48 4.66 -9.44
CA LYS A 192 5.12 5.94 -9.08
C LYS A 192 6.37 5.75 -8.24
N ILE A 193 6.43 4.69 -7.47
CA ILE A 193 7.61 4.29 -6.70
C ILE A 193 7.97 2.84 -7.00
N SER A 194 9.25 2.57 -7.07
CA SER A 194 9.82 1.24 -7.27
C SER A 194 10.75 0.83 -6.13
N ARG A 195 11.28 1.81 -5.39
CA ARG A 195 12.19 1.59 -4.27
C ARG A 195 11.70 2.33 -3.02
N ALA A 196 11.48 1.59 -1.93
CA ALA A 196 11.04 2.16 -0.67
C ALA A 196 11.92 1.72 0.50
N LEU A 197 12.25 2.67 1.37
CA LEU A 197 12.93 2.45 2.64
C LEU A 197 11.97 2.77 3.79
N VAL A 198 11.75 1.80 4.67
CA VAL A 198 10.95 1.96 5.88
C VAL A 198 11.85 1.87 7.09
N LEU A 199 11.92 2.93 7.88
CA LEU A 199 12.71 3.04 9.11
C LEU A 199 11.79 3.06 10.32
N VAL A 200 12.00 2.14 11.23
CA VAL A 200 11.17 1.98 12.42
C VAL A 200 12.04 1.74 13.66
N PRO A 201 11.54 1.94 14.87
CA PRO A 201 12.21 1.45 16.08
C PRO A 201 12.44 -0.06 16.01
N GLU A 202 13.57 -0.54 16.52
CA GLU A 202 13.96 -1.97 16.49
C GLU A 202 12.84 -2.94 16.93
N PRO A 203 12.08 -2.69 18.01
CA PRO A 203 11.00 -3.58 18.43
C PRO A 203 9.85 -3.69 17.42
N LEU A 204 9.69 -2.71 16.53
CA LEU A 204 8.59 -2.66 15.56
C LEU A 204 8.93 -3.27 14.20
N VAL A 205 10.20 -3.61 13.92
CA VAL A 205 10.65 -4.15 12.63
C VAL A 205 9.83 -5.38 12.21
N HIS A 206 9.73 -6.36 13.06
CA HIS A 206 8.99 -7.59 12.74
C HIS A 206 7.48 -7.38 12.59
N GLN A 207 6.91 -6.45 13.36
CA GLN A 207 5.50 -6.10 13.21
C GLN A 207 5.22 -5.50 11.85
N TRP A 208 6.02 -4.50 11.44
CA TRP A 208 5.89 -3.89 10.13
C TRP A 208 6.04 -4.92 9.01
N PHE A 209 7.01 -5.82 9.12
CA PHE A 209 7.20 -6.91 8.16
C PHE A 209 5.94 -7.77 8.01
N ILE A 210 5.34 -8.20 9.12
CA ILE A 210 4.13 -9.03 9.11
C ILE A 210 2.93 -8.26 8.54
N GLU A 211 2.75 -7.00 8.93
CA GLU A 211 1.66 -6.15 8.41
C GLU A 211 1.78 -5.97 6.89
N LEU A 212 2.97 -5.65 6.39
CA LEU A 212 3.27 -5.50 4.97
C LEU A 212 2.98 -6.79 4.19
N LEU A 213 3.46 -7.91 4.70
CA LEU A 213 3.31 -9.21 4.03
C LEU A 213 1.86 -9.71 4.05
N ARG A 214 1.20 -9.68 5.22
CA ARG A 214 -0.11 -10.31 5.39
C ARG A 214 -1.28 -9.44 4.95
N ARG A 215 -1.17 -8.11 5.11
CA ARG A 215 -2.27 -7.19 4.79
C ARG A 215 -2.16 -6.58 3.42
N PHE A 216 -0.94 -6.45 2.89
CA PHE A 216 -0.69 -5.78 1.61
C PHE A 216 -0.05 -6.67 0.56
N SER A 217 0.31 -7.92 0.90
CA SER A 217 1.04 -8.84 0.02
C SER A 217 2.36 -8.24 -0.51
N LEU A 218 2.97 -7.32 0.25
CA LEU A 218 4.24 -6.70 -0.06
C LEU A 218 5.39 -7.47 0.60
N GLN A 219 6.35 -7.89 -0.20
CA GLN A 219 7.55 -8.59 0.27
C GLN A 219 8.67 -7.57 0.52
N PHE A 220 8.84 -7.20 1.78
CA PHE A 220 9.97 -6.39 2.23
C PHE A 220 11.09 -7.29 2.74
N SER A 221 12.32 -6.84 2.55
CA SER A 221 13.49 -7.49 3.13
C SER A 221 13.90 -6.74 4.40
N ILE A 222 14.05 -7.49 5.50
CA ILE A 222 14.57 -6.91 6.74
C ILE A 222 16.08 -6.80 6.61
N PHE A 223 16.59 -5.59 6.86
CA PHE A 223 18.01 -5.29 6.89
C PHE A 223 18.45 -5.00 8.32
N ASP A 224 19.34 -5.82 8.80
CA ASP A 224 20.12 -5.68 10.02
C ASP A 224 21.62 -5.76 9.69
N GLU A 225 22.48 -5.60 10.68
CA GLU A 225 23.92 -5.64 10.46
C GLU A 225 24.39 -7.02 9.98
N GLU A 226 23.78 -8.11 10.44
CA GLU A 226 24.14 -9.48 10.04
C GLU A 226 23.85 -9.70 8.55
N ARG A 227 22.70 -9.28 8.07
CA ARG A 227 22.34 -9.35 6.64
C ARG A 227 23.23 -8.45 5.79
N CYS A 228 23.47 -7.22 6.22
CA CYS A 228 24.35 -6.31 5.49
C CYS A 228 25.75 -6.90 5.34
N ALA A 229 26.34 -7.44 6.43
CA ALA A 229 27.64 -8.10 6.42
C ALA A 229 27.64 -9.38 5.55
N SER A 230 26.58 -10.16 5.58
CA SER A 230 26.42 -11.36 4.73
C SER A 230 26.42 -11.01 3.24
N ILE A 231 25.71 -9.94 2.83
CA ILE A 231 25.70 -9.46 1.44
C ILE A 231 27.08 -8.97 1.03
N GLU A 232 27.77 -8.23 1.86
CA GLU A 232 29.13 -7.73 1.62
C GLU A 232 30.16 -8.84 1.50
N SER A 233 29.97 -9.96 2.24
CA SER A 233 30.86 -11.14 2.17
C SER A 233 30.58 -12.08 1.00
N GLY A 234 29.59 -11.78 0.16
CA GLY A 234 29.28 -12.59 -1.03
C GLY A 234 28.43 -13.84 -0.81
N GLY A 235 27.86 -14.04 0.39
CA GLY A 235 26.77 -14.99 0.66
C GLY A 235 27.07 -16.50 0.59
N ASP A 236 28.29 -16.95 0.32
CA ASP A 236 28.64 -18.36 0.25
C ASP A 236 29.45 -18.79 1.45
N GLU A 237 28.83 -19.50 2.38
CA GLU A 237 29.51 -20.19 3.50
C GLU A 237 30.45 -21.32 3.01
N ASP A 238 30.40 -21.73 1.73
CA ASP A 238 31.19 -22.84 1.17
C ASP A 238 32.29 -22.41 0.19
N SER A 239 32.47 -21.12 -0.09
CA SER A 239 33.61 -20.70 -0.93
C SER A 239 34.89 -20.54 -0.12
N VAL A 240 35.77 -21.51 -0.25
CA VAL A 240 37.16 -21.44 0.22
C VAL A 240 37.81 -20.16 -0.34
N VAL A 241 38.10 -19.26 0.58
CA VAL A 241 38.79 -18.00 0.43
C VAL A 241 39.98 -18.15 -0.54
N LEU A 242 39.90 -17.54 -1.69
CA LEU A 242 41.05 -17.04 -2.43
C LEU A 242 41.17 -15.55 -2.13
N GLU A 243 42.32 -15.20 -1.61
CA GLU A 243 42.76 -13.96 -1.02
C GLU A 243 42.36 -12.67 -1.75
N GLU A 244 41.93 -11.68 -0.93
CA GLU A 244 42.14 -10.24 -1.09
C GLU A 244 41.88 -9.62 -2.47
N GLU A 245 40.59 -9.49 -2.87
CA GLU A 245 40.18 -8.33 -3.62
C GLU A 245 39.25 -7.50 -2.71
N ASN A 246 39.54 -6.19 -2.58
CA ASN A 246 38.84 -5.23 -1.72
C ASN A 246 37.33 -5.26 -1.96
N ASN A 247 36.58 -5.94 -1.12
CA ASN A 247 35.10 -5.96 -1.09
C ASN A 247 34.54 -4.70 -0.41
N ASP A 248 35.35 -3.66 -0.20
CA ASP A 248 34.92 -2.40 0.43
C ASP A 248 33.88 -1.58 -0.38
N ASN A 249 33.39 -2.11 -1.52
CA ASN A 249 32.57 -1.34 -2.45
C ASN A 249 31.16 -1.91 -2.70
N ILE A 250 30.77 -2.99 -2.02
CA ILE A 250 29.42 -3.55 -2.15
C ILE A 250 28.46 -2.77 -1.25
N ASN A 251 27.39 -2.22 -1.86
CA ASN A 251 26.35 -1.53 -1.11
C ASN A 251 25.16 -2.48 -0.89
N PRO A 252 24.96 -3.01 0.34
CA PRO A 252 23.90 -3.99 0.59
C PRO A 252 22.50 -3.45 0.32
N PHE A 253 22.27 -2.13 0.46
CA PHE A 253 20.96 -1.52 0.19
C PHE A 253 20.57 -1.50 -1.29
N LEU A 254 21.47 -1.91 -2.20
CA LEU A 254 21.14 -2.10 -3.61
C LEU A 254 20.63 -3.52 -3.93
N ASP A 255 20.69 -4.45 -2.98
CA ASP A 255 20.30 -5.86 -3.19
C ASP A 255 18.78 -6.03 -3.34
N ASP A 256 17.98 -5.18 -2.70
CA ASP A 256 16.52 -5.25 -2.71
C ASP A 256 15.84 -3.90 -3.04
N GLN A 257 14.61 -3.99 -3.57
CA GLN A 257 13.79 -2.81 -3.92
C GLN A 257 13.04 -2.26 -2.71
N LEU A 258 12.55 -3.13 -1.82
CA LEU A 258 11.72 -2.78 -0.68
C LEU A 258 12.45 -3.21 0.60
N VAL A 259 12.94 -2.24 1.35
CA VAL A 259 13.80 -2.46 2.52
C VAL A 259 13.14 -1.93 3.77
N LEU A 260 13.17 -2.75 4.81
CA LEU A 260 12.73 -2.43 6.17
C LEU A 260 13.94 -2.55 7.11
N ALA A 261 14.24 -1.51 7.86
CA ALA A 261 15.36 -1.48 8.78
C ALA A 261 15.03 -0.73 10.07
N SER A 262 15.83 -0.93 11.11
CA SER A 262 15.74 -0.07 12.29
C SER A 262 16.38 1.29 12.03
N VAL A 263 15.86 2.33 12.71
CA VAL A 263 16.46 3.67 12.68
C VAL A 263 17.89 3.62 13.23
N ASP A 264 18.10 2.81 14.26
CA ASP A 264 19.37 2.67 14.98
C ASP A 264 20.48 2.11 14.08
N LEU A 265 20.13 1.18 13.15
CA LEU A 265 21.10 0.63 12.19
C LEU A 265 21.82 1.74 11.39
N LEU A 266 21.09 2.78 10.99
CA LEU A 266 21.63 3.87 10.19
C LEU A 266 22.15 5.03 11.04
N ALA A 267 21.61 5.23 12.25
CA ALA A 267 22.01 6.33 13.12
C ALA A 267 23.33 6.05 13.84
N ASP A 268 23.61 4.79 14.13
CA ASP A 268 24.83 4.40 14.88
C ASP A 268 26.03 4.08 13.98
N ASP A 269 25.80 3.80 12.68
CA ASP A 269 26.85 3.51 11.71
C ASP A 269 26.83 4.47 10.51
N GLU A 270 27.79 5.41 10.45
CA GLU A 270 27.93 6.38 9.35
C GLU A 270 28.14 5.70 7.99
N ARG A 271 28.75 4.51 7.94
CA ARG A 271 28.95 3.75 6.72
C ARG A 271 27.60 3.26 6.18
N ARG A 272 26.75 2.65 7.05
CA ARG A 272 25.40 2.20 6.69
C ARG A 272 24.52 3.36 6.24
N ALA A 273 24.61 4.51 6.94
CA ALA A 273 23.91 5.72 6.52
C ALA A 273 24.33 6.19 5.12
N SER A 274 25.63 6.18 4.79
CA SER A 274 26.12 6.57 3.47
C SER A 274 25.67 5.60 2.39
N GLN A 275 25.75 4.29 2.64
CA GLN A 275 25.25 3.26 1.73
C GLN A 275 23.75 3.40 1.46
N ALA A 276 22.94 3.65 2.49
CA ALA A 276 21.51 3.89 2.33
C ALA A 276 21.22 5.16 1.54
N LEU A 277 22.01 6.24 1.72
CA LEU A 277 21.89 7.49 0.95
C LEU A 277 22.19 7.28 -0.55
N GLU A 278 23.16 6.43 -0.88
CA GLU A 278 23.56 6.15 -2.27
C GLU A 278 22.62 5.19 -2.99
N ALA A 279 21.74 4.49 -2.28
CA ALA A 279 20.87 3.47 -2.84
C ALA A 279 19.75 3.99 -3.76
N GLY A 280 19.38 5.29 -3.68
CA GLY A 280 18.43 5.90 -4.63
C GLY A 280 16.98 5.49 -4.38
N TRP A 281 16.42 5.85 -3.23
CA TRP A 281 15.04 5.58 -2.85
C TRP A 281 14.05 6.57 -3.45
N ASP A 282 12.85 6.09 -3.78
CA ASP A 282 11.72 6.92 -4.22
C ASP A 282 10.87 7.38 -3.03
N MET A 283 10.80 6.57 -1.97
CA MET A 283 10.01 6.84 -0.78
C MET A 283 10.76 6.45 0.50
N LEU A 284 10.68 7.32 1.50
CA LEU A 284 11.10 7.09 2.86
C LEU A 284 9.89 7.14 3.80
N ILE A 285 9.73 6.14 4.65
CA ILE A 285 8.77 6.12 5.74
C ILE A 285 9.53 6.04 7.05
N VAL A 286 9.20 6.89 8.01
CA VAL A 286 9.80 6.87 9.35
C VAL A 286 8.69 6.78 10.39
N ASP A 287 8.64 5.67 11.11
CA ASP A 287 7.67 5.49 12.20
C ASP A 287 8.20 6.06 13.51
N GLU A 288 7.26 6.36 14.42
CA GLU A 288 7.51 6.98 15.72
C GLU A 288 8.46 8.19 15.63
N ALA A 289 8.22 9.05 14.64
CA ALA A 289 9.03 10.22 14.36
C ALA A 289 9.18 11.19 15.55
N HIS A 290 8.45 10.98 16.65
CA HIS A 290 8.64 11.74 17.89
C HIS A 290 9.99 11.46 18.58
N HIS A 291 10.66 10.35 18.26
CA HIS A 291 12.02 10.05 18.75
C HIS A 291 13.11 10.85 18.01
N LEU A 292 12.80 11.47 16.87
CA LEU A 292 13.74 12.34 16.17
C LEU A 292 13.88 13.68 16.93
N GLU A 293 14.72 13.74 17.96
CA GLU A 293 14.88 14.92 18.81
C GLU A 293 15.65 16.03 18.09
N TRP A 294 15.13 17.24 18.19
CA TRP A 294 15.74 18.43 17.62
C TRP A 294 15.46 19.66 18.50
N SER A 295 16.50 20.41 18.75
CA SER A 295 16.42 21.76 19.31
C SER A 295 17.46 22.66 18.65
N GLN A 296 17.40 23.97 18.88
CA GLN A 296 18.41 24.89 18.35
C GLN A 296 19.83 24.64 18.91
N GLU A 297 19.92 24.00 20.09
CA GLU A 297 21.19 23.77 20.77
C GLU A 297 21.72 22.35 20.54
N GLN A 298 20.84 21.40 20.35
CA GLN A 298 21.18 19.97 20.21
C GLN A 298 20.28 19.25 19.21
N VAL A 299 20.91 18.46 18.35
CA VAL A 299 20.21 17.63 17.33
C VAL A 299 20.61 16.17 17.57
N SER A 300 19.66 15.26 17.56
CA SER A 300 19.97 13.83 17.70
C SER A 300 20.56 13.25 16.42
N LYS A 301 21.33 12.16 16.53
CA LYS A 301 21.92 11.46 15.38
C LYS A 301 20.85 10.94 14.42
N GLU A 302 19.77 10.43 14.97
CA GLU A 302 18.61 9.91 14.22
C GLU A 302 17.98 11.02 13.38
N TYR A 303 17.82 12.22 13.96
CA TYR A 303 17.30 13.37 13.22
C TYR A 303 18.24 13.79 12.10
N GLU A 304 19.55 13.94 12.35
CA GLU A 304 20.54 14.31 11.33
C GLU A 304 20.58 13.31 10.17
N MET A 305 20.50 12.02 10.47
CA MET A 305 20.49 10.95 9.47
C MET A 305 19.22 11.03 8.63
N VAL A 306 18.04 11.14 9.28
CA VAL A 306 16.75 11.27 8.55
C VAL A 306 16.71 12.58 7.74
N GLU A 307 17.27 13.69 8.23
CA GLU A 307 17.33 14.94 7.46
C GLU A 307 18.15 14.79 6.18
N LYS A 308 19.28 14.08 6.23
CA LYS A 308 20.10 13.77 5.04
C LYS A 308 19.32 12.93 4.04
N LEU A 309 18.67 11.84 4.47
CA LEU A 309 17.82 11.00 3.62
C LEU A 309 16.65 11.79 3.03
N ALA A 310 15.94 12.54 3.86
CA ALA A 310 14.78 13.33 3.46
C ALA A 310 15.11 14.44 2.45
N SER A 311 16.36 14.92 2.42
CA SER A 311 16.83 15.91 1.45
C SER A 311 16.99 15.35 0.03
N GLN A 312 17.22 14.04 -0.11
CA GLN A 312 17.46 13.37 -1.40
C GLN A 312 16.23 12.61 -1.89
N ILE A 313 15.42 12.06 -0.97
CA ILE A 313 14.29 11.20 -1.29
C ILE A 313 13.05 12.05 -1.58
N PRO A 314 12.39 11.86 -2.74
CA PRO A 314 11.26 12.69 -3.14
C PRO A 314 10.06 12.59 -2.21
N SER A 315 9.67 11.35 -1.81
CA SER A 315 8.50 11.10 -0.98
C SER A 315 8.89 10.80 0.46
N LEU A 316 8.20 11.42 1.41
CA LEU A 316 8.47 11.25 2.85
C LEU A 316 7.19 11.12 3.64
N LEU A 317 7.02 10.01 4.35
CA LEU A 317 5.95 9.81 5.31
C LEU A 317 6.55 9.75 6.72
N LEU A 318 6.15 10.64 7.59
CA LEU A 318 6.49 10.62 9.01
C LEU A 318 5.26 10.20 9.82
N LEU A 319 5.40 9.26 10.74
CA LEU A 319 4.32 8.78 11.60
C LEU A 319 4.62 9.14 13.05
N THR A 320 3.61 9.64 13.78
CA THR A 320 3.73 9.92 15.21
C THR A 320 2.40 9.71 15.93
N GLY A 321 2.42 9.01 17.06
CA GLY A 321 1.23 8.78 17.87
C GLY A 321 0.89 9.91 18.84
N THR A 322 1.84 10.81 19.11
CA THR A 322 1.76 11.78 20.19
C THR A 322 2.11 13.21 19.75
N PRO A 323 1.44 13.76 18.73
CA PRO A 323 1.76 15.09 18.23
C PRO A 323 1.53 16.21 19.28
N GLY A 324 0.61 16.03 20.23
CA GLY A 324 0.35 16.98 21.30
C GLY A 324 1.40 17.01 22.41
N GLN A 325 2.30 16.03 22.46
CA GLN A 325 3.41 15.98 23.41
C GLN A 325 4.65 16.69 22.89
N LEU A 326 4.72 16.98 21.60
CA LEU A 326 5.82 17.70 21.01
C LEU A 326 5.82 19.15 21.47
N SER A 327 6.98 19.63 21.90
CA SER A 327 7.18 21.07 22.03
C SER A 327 6.96 21.77 20.69
N PRO A 328 6.69 23.08 20.65
CA PRO A 328 6.60 23.80 19.38
C PRO A 328 7.84 23.62 18.52
N GLU A 329 9.02 23.46 19.12
CA GLU A 329 10.28 23.15 18.45
C GLU A 329 10.27 21.76 17.83
N GLY A 330 9.76 20.75 18.56
CA GLY A 330 9.62 19.40 18.05
C GLY A 330 8.64 19.34 16.88
N HIS A 331 7.55 20.09 16.91
CA HIS A 331 6.61 20.19 15.79
C HIS A 331 7.25 20.86 14.57
N PHE A 332 7.93 21.99 14.78
CA PHE A 332 8.72 22.67 13.75
C PHE A 332 9.72 21.73 13.08
N ALA A 333 10.44 20.94 13.87
CA ALA A 333 11.44 20.02 13.37
C ALA A 333 10.88 18.98 12.36
N ARG A 334 9.69 18.42 12.62
CA ARG A 334 9.04 17.47 11.68
C ARG A 334 8.57 18.16 10.42
N LEU A 335 7.99 19.35 10.55
CA LEU A 335 7.59 20.14 9.39
C LEU A 335 8.81 20.57 8.55
N ARG A 336 9.93 20.84 9.17
CA ARG A 336 11.20 21.13 8.50
C ARG A 336 11.73 19.93 7.70
N LEU A 337 11.60 18.71 8.20
CA LEU A 337 11.92 17.51 7.43
C LEU A 337 11.05 17.39 6.16
N LEU A 338 9.77 17.78 6.26
CA LEU A 338 8.84 17.71 5.12
C LEU A 338 9.09 18.85 4.11
N GLU A 339 9.24 20.09 4.57
CA GLU A 339 9.42 21.28 3.73
C GLU A 339 10.53 22.21 4.30
N PRO A 340 11.81 21.88 4.12
CA PRO A 340 12.92 22.61 4.74
C PRO A 340 13.00 24.08 4.29
N GLU A 341 12.62 24.40 3.06
CA GLU A 341 12.62 25.76 2.55
C GLU A 341 11.56 26.63 3.23
N ARG A 342 10.43 26.06 3.58
CA ARG A 342 9.32 26.74 4.25
C ARG A 342 9.57 26.91 5.74
N PHE A 343 10.04 25.86 6.38
CA PHE A 343 10.28 25.82 7.82
C PHE A 343 11.78 25.97 8.13
N SER A 344 12.35 27.11 7.73
CA SER A 344 13.77 27.43 7.93
C SER A 344 14.03 28.23 9.21
N ASP A 345 13.02 28.98 9.72
CA ASP A 345 13.13 29.88 10.88
C ASP A 345 12.06 29.55 11.92
N LEU A 346 12.53 29.11 13.11
CA LEU A 346 11.67 28.76 14.23
C LEU A 346 10.88 29.97 14.78
N ASN A 347 11.49 31.15 14.84
CA ASN A 347 10.82 32.34 15.40
C ASN A 347 9.65 32.74 14.51
N LYS A 348 9.87 32.75 13.18
CA LYS A 348 8.81 33.00 12.21
C LYS A 348 7.70 31.97 12.31
N PHE A 349 8.04 30.69 12.47
CA PHE A 349 7.06 29.62 12.67
C PHE A 349 6.19 29.85 13.91
N LEU A 350 6.79 30.30 15.02
CA LEU A 350 6.04 30.61 16.24
C LEU A 350 5.09 31.80 16.07
N GLU A 351 5.51 32.85 15.32
CA GLU A 351 4.65 33.99 14.98
C GLU A 351 3.48 33.56 14.08
N ASP A 352 3.74 32.80 13.01
CA ASP A 352 2.73 32.30 12.09
C ASP A 352 1.73 31.36 12.81
N SER A 353 2.18 30.59 13.78
CA SER A 353 1.33 29.71 14.61
C SER A 353 0.35 30.47 15.48
N ALA A 354 0.71 31.67 15.95
CA ALA A 354 -0.17 32.52 16.71
C ALA A 354 -1.30 33.10 15.83
N GLU A 355 -1.00 33.46 14.59
CA GLU A 355 -2.03 33.88 13.62
C GLU A 355 -2.97 32.73 13.23
N ALA A 356 -2.47 31.52 13.06
CA ALA A 356 -3.26 30.32 12.78
C ALA A 356 -4.27 30.01 13.89
N ALA A 357 -3.93 30.30 15.15
CA ALA A 357 -4.87 30.14 16.28
C ALA A 357 -6.06 31.11 16.18
N GLU A 358 -5.86 32.33 15.71
CA GLU A 358 -6.97 33.31 15.48
C GLU A 358 -7.89 32.81 14.35
N VAL A 359 -7.32 32.28 13.27
CA VAL A 359 -8.09 31.72 12.14
C VAL A 359 -8.91 30.51 12.61
N SER A 360 -8.32 29.63 13.42
CA SER A 360 -9.00 28.46 13.98
C SER A 360 -10.19 28.85 14.87
N ALA A 361 -10.07 29.90 15.67
CA ALA A 361 -11.17 30.43 16.46
C ALA A 361 -12.34 30.94 15.61
N LEU A 362 -12.08 31.60 14.49
CA LEU A 362 -13.11 32.05 13.56
C LEU A 362 -13.78 30.90 12.82
N VAL A 363 -13.01 29.89 12.42
CA VAL A 363 -13.55 28.67 11.81
C VAL A 363 -14.48 27.94 12.77
N LYS A 364 -14.15 27.88 14.06
CA LYS A 364 -15.03 27.32 15.09
C LYS A 364 -16.40 28.02 15.10
N LYS A 365 -16.43 29.36 15.09
CA LYS A 365 -17.67 30.14 15.05
C LYS A 365 -18.48 29.86 13.77
N ILE A 366 -17.80 29.70 12.62
CA ILE A 366 -18.47 29.39 11.36
C ILE A 366 -19.08 27.98 11.40
N THR A 367 -18.35 27.03 11.93
CA THR A 367 -18.80 25.62 12.02
C THR A 367 -19.95 25.46 13.01
N ASP A 368 -19.90 26.18 14.15
CA ASP A 368 -20.92 26.16 15.20
C ASP A 368 -22.14 27.06 14.87
N GLN A 369 -22.18 27.60 13.64
CA GLN A 369 -23.23 28.51 13.12
C GLN A 369 -23.42 29.76 13.99
N GLU A 370 -22.42 30.18 14.70
CA GLU A 370 -22.41 31.47 15.41
C GLU A 370 -22.22 32.63 14.40
N GLY A 371 -22.97 33.68 14.59
CA GLY A 371 -22.89 34.86 13.71
C GLY A 371 -21.56 35.58 13.84
N LEU A 372 -20.88 35.82 12.72
CA LEU A 372 -19.63 36.56 12.67
C LEU A 372 -19.84 38.07 12.87
N GLN A 373 -18.96 38.73 13.63
CA GLN A 373 -18.95 40.17 13.80
C GLN A 373 -18.39 40.90 12.58
N LYS A 374 -18.74 42.15 12.37
CA LYS A 374 -18.31 42.94 11.23
C LYS A 374 -16.77 43.08 11.09
N GLU A 375 -16.07 43.06 12.21
CA GLU A 375 -14.61 43.13 12.26
C GLU A 375 -13.99 41.78 11.85
N GLU A 376 -14.63 40.65 12.24
CA GLU A 376 -14.24 39.31 11.87
C GLU A 376 -14.41 39.05 10.36
N ILE A 377 -15.51 39.57 9.78
CA ILE A 377 -15.73 39.51 8.33
C ILE A 377 -14.69 40.32 7.57
N LYS A 378 -14.28 41.50 8.08
CA LYS A 378 -13.19 42.28 7.46
C LYS A 378 -11.83 41.61 7.55
N LYS A 379 -11.53 40.89 8.66
CA LYS A 379 -10.32 40.08 8.76
C LYS A 379 -10.33 38.92 7.75
N LEU A 380 -11.48 38.23 7.63
CA LEU A 380 -11.65 37.15 6.62
C LEU A 380 -11.48 37.68 5.19
N ASP A 381 -12.02 38.86 4.87
CA ASP A 381 -11.83 39.51 3.59
C ASP A 381 -10.35 39.79 3.26
N SER A 382 -9.58 40.23 4.26
CA SER A 382 -8.15 40.49 4.10
C SER A 382 -7.33 39.21 3.90
N TRP A 383 -7.74 38.11 4.54
CA TRP A 383 -7.07 36.82 4.41
C TRP A 383 -7.44 36.07 3.12
N ILE A 384 -8.69 36.15 2.68
CA ILE A 384 -9.18 35.45 1.49
C ILE A 384 -8.75 36.18 0.21
N GLY A 385 -8.43 37.45 0.28
CA GLY A 385 -7.99 38.26 -0.87
C GLY A 385 -9.01 38.36 -2.00
N GLY A 386 -10.31 38.23 -1.67
CA GLY A 386 -11.43 38.33 -2.61
C GLY A 386 -12.80 38.21 -1.93
N GLU A 387 -13.89 38.16 -2.69
CA GLU A 387 -15.25 38.04 -2.12
C GLU A 387 -15.39 36.80 -1.21
N VAL A 388 -15.84 37.07 0.03
CA VAL A 388 -16.18 36.03 0.99
C VAL A 388 -17.41 35.27 0.48
N PRO A 389 -17.32 33.93 0.30
CA PRO A 389 -18.47 33.14 -0.12
C PRO A 389 -19.64 33.26 0.86
N GLU A 390 -20.85 33.33 0.34
CA GLU A 390 -22.07 33.37 1.16
C GLU A 390 -22.34 32.04 1.88
N LYS A 391 -21.85 30.92 1.33
CA LYS A 391 -22.04 29.60 1.91
C LYS A 391 -20.89 29.25 2.85
N PRO A 392 -21.21 28.84 4.09
CA PRO A 392 -20.19 28.45 5.08
C PRO A 392 -19.26 27.35 4.60
N GLU A 393 -19.75 26.39 3.80
CA GLU A 393 -18.95 25.27 3.27
C GLU A 393 -17.90 25.78 2.26
N GLU A 394 -18.26 26.68 1.34
CA GLU A 394 -17.35 27.26 0.36
C GLU A 394 -16.33 28.22 1.02
N LEU A 395 -16.75 28.90 2.07
CA LEU A 395 -15.89 29.75 2.89
C LEU A 395 -14.87 28.92 3.64
N LEU A 396 -15.30 27.79 4.22
CA LEU A 396 -14.45 26.86 4.93
C LEU A 396 -13.40 26.25 4.00
N GLU A 397 -13.79 25.79 2.81
CA GLU A 397 -12.84 25.27 1.80
C GLU A 397 -11.79 26.33 1.43
N LYS A 398 -12.17 27.58 1.22
CA LYS A 398 -11.23 28.65 0.92
C LYS A 398 -10.25 28.92 2.08
N ILE A 399 -10.74 28.90 3.32
CA ILE A 399 -9.90 29.12 4.49
C ILE A 399 -8.93 27.94 4.69
N LEU A 400 -9.40 26.70 4.49
CA LEU A 400 -8.58 25.50 4.54
C LEU A 400 -7.47 25.52 3.48
N ASP A 401 -7.80 25.96 2.28
CA ASP A 401 -6.83 26.14 1.20
C ASP A 401 -5.76 27.20 1.53
N LEU A 402 -6.15 28.24 2.27
CA LEU A 402 -5.30 29.41 2.54
C LEU A 402 -4.40 29.27 3.76
N HIS A 403 -4.88 28.72 4.85
CA HIS A 403 -4.19 28.73 6.14
C HIS A 403 -3.92 27.34 6.71
N GLY A 404 -4.42 26.28 6.06
CA GLY A 404 -4.30 24.93 6.56
C GLY A 404 -2.91 24.33 6.36
N THR A 405 -2.36 23.69 7.41
CA THR A 405 -1.28 22.71 7.29
C THR A 405 -1.77 21.37 6.72
N GLY A 406 -3.05 21.29 6.35
CA GLY A 406 -3.75 20.09 5.93
C GLY A 406 -3.22 19.36 4.69
N ARG A 407 -2.27 19.98 3.95
CA ARG A 407 -1.50 19.26 2.91
C ARG A 407 -0.32 18.48 3.48
N LEU A 408 0.24 18.93 4.60
CA LEU A 408 1.45 18.37 5.19
C LEU A 408 1.17 17.45 6.37
N MET A 409 0.08 17.68 7.07
CA MET A 409 -0.24 16.95 8.29
C MET A 409 -1.68 16.49 8.29
N PHE A 410 -1.89 15.23 8.64
CA PHE A 410 -3.20 14.64 8.89
C PHE A 410 -3.29 14.27 10.36
N ARG A 411 -4.38 14.68 11.00
CA ARG A 411 -4.63 14.43 12.42
C ARG A 411 -6.10 14.20 12.68
N ASN A 412 -6.45 12.94 12.89
CA ASN A 412 -7.78 12.55 13.32
C ASN A 412 -7.79 12.24 14.81
N ARG A 413 -8.96 12.42 15.43
CA ARG A 413 -9.20 12.12 16.83
C ARG A 413 -10.34 11.13 16.97
N ARG A 414 -10.25 10.28 17.99
CA ARG A 414 -11.30 9.31 18.33
C ARG A 414 -12.66 9.98 18.52
N ALA A 415 -12.68 11.11 19.22
CA ALA A 415 -13.90 11.87 19.50
C ALA A 415 -14.64 12.31 18.22
N ASN A 416 -13.94 12.51 17.11
CA ASN A 416 -14.52 12.97 15.83
C ASN A 416 -14.96 11.81 14.92
N LEU A 417 -14.45 10.60 15.14
CA LEU A 417 -14.64 9.47 14.23
C LEU A 417 -15.73 8.51 14.68
N GLY A 418 -15.94 8.36 16.00
CA GLY A 418 -16.85 7.34 16.55
C GLY A 418 -16.36 5.89 16.29
N GLY A 419 -17.17 4.92 16.77
CA GLY A 419 -16.86 3.49 16.52
C GLY A 419 -15.80 2.89 17.44
N PHE A 420 -15.41 3.58 18.50
CA PHE A 420 -14.58 3.04 19.56
C PHE A 420 -15.43 2.41 20.65
N PRO A 421 -14.91 1.38 21.35
CA PRO A 421 -15.57 0.82 22.51
C PRO A 421 -15.57 1.83 23.68
N GLU A 422 -16.51 1.67 24.59
CA GLU A 422 -16.43 2.31 25.90
C GLU A 422 -15.36 1.62 26.74
N ARG A 423 -14.71 2.37 27.64
CA ARG A 423 -13.77 1.84 28.63
C ARG A 423 -14.45 1.83 29.99
N GLU A 424 -14.29 0.76 30.74
CA GLU A 424 -14.77 0.60 32.11
C GLU A 424 -13.59 0.27 33.03
N ALA A 425 -13.28 1.15 33.96
CA ALA A 425 -12.19 0.97 34.90
C ALA A 425 -12.70 0.19 36.16
N LEU A 426 -12.01 -0.87 36.51
CA LEU A 426 -12.30 -1.73 37.64
C LEU A 426 -11.10 -1.76 38.59
N LEU A 427 -11.00 -0.79 39.49
CA LEU A 427 -9.97 -0.76 40.51
C LEU A 427 -10.24 -1.84 41.54
N CYS A 428 -9.24 -2.67 41.81
CA CYS A 428 -9.35 -3.82 42.70
C CYS A 428 -8.38 -3.70 43.87
N PRO A 429 -8.72 -2.93 44.92
CA PRO A 429 -7.91 -2.78 46.12
C PRO A 429 -7.86 -4.10 46.92
N LEU A 430 -6.67 -4.55 47.28
CA LEU A 430 -6.46 -5.78 48.03
C LEU A 430 -5.74 -5.50 49.35
N ASN A 431 -6.07 -6.28 50.36
CA ASN A 431 -5.39 -6.19 51.67
C ASN A 431 -3.98 -6.83 51.56
N PRO A 432 -2.97 -6.22 52.20
CA PRO A 432 -1.62 -6.83 52.27
C PRO A 432 -1.69 -8.21 52.93
N SER A 433 -0.94 -9.17 52.42
CA SER A 433 -0.76 -10.52 52.96
C SER A 433 0.71 -10.74 53.28
N GLU A 434 0.99 -11.45 54.42
CA GLU A 434 2.38 -11.75 54.81
C GLU A 434 3.01 -12.93 54.05
N ASP A 435 2.18 -13.88 53.56
CA ASP A 435 2.66 -15.14 53.03
C ASP A 435 2.68 -15.21 51.48
N ASN A 436 1.78 -14.51 50.79
CA ASN A 436 1.63 -14.62 49.34
C ASN A 436 1.16 -13.29 48.74
N ASP A 437 1.42 -13.10 47.43
CA ASP A 437 0.86 -11.97 46.65
C ASP A 437 -0.66 -12.16 46.50
N PRO A 438 -1.48 -11.28 47.13
CA PRO A 438 -2.93 -11.45 47.13
C PRO A 438 -3.53 -11.23 45.73
N ARG A 439 -2.78 -10.61 44.79
CA ARG A 439 -3.23 -10.40 43.42
C ARG A 439 -3.38 -11.72 42.65
N ILE A 440 -2.59 -12.74 43.00
CA ILE A 440 -2.69 -14.08 42.38
C ILE A 440 -4.02 -14.77 42.76
N GLU A 441 -4.46 -14.69 44.00
CA GLU A 441 -5.75 -15.27 44.43
C GLU A 441 -6.91 -14.55 43.77
N TRP A 442 -6.87 -13.23 43.83
CA TRP A 442 -7.84 -12.38 43.15
C TRP A 442 -7.94 -12.67 41.64
N LEU A 443 -6.79 -12.84 40.92
CA LEU A 443 -6.76 -13.17 39.51
C LEU A 443 -7.38 -14.55 39.22
N VAL A 444 -7.12 -15.54 40.04
CA VAL A 444 -7.72 -16.90 39.92
C VAL A 444 -9.25 -16.83 40.09
N ASP A 445 -9.72 -16.02 41.01
CA ASP A 445 -11.15 -15.80 41.23
C ASP A 445 -11.78 -15.07 40.03
N LEU A 446 -11.12 -14.02 39.51
CA LEU A 446 -11.55 -13.31 38.30
C LEU A 446 -11.62 -14.22 37.08
N LEU A 447 -10.58 -15.03 36.84
CA LEU A 447 -10.55 -15.97 35.73
C LEU A 447 -11.63 -17.04 35.85
N SER A 448 -12.01 -17.41 37.05
CA SER A 448 -13.11 -18.33 37.30
C SER A 448 -14.47 -17.68 37.04
N LEU A 449 -14.61 -16.40 37.36
CA LEU A 449 -15.84 -15.63 37.13
C LEU A 449 -16.10 -15.35 35.65
N LEU A 450 -15.06 -15.07 34.89
CA LEU A 450 -15.16 -14.72 33.46
C LEU A 450 -15.40 -15.95 32.55
N GLU A 451 -15.47 -17.14 33.11
CA GLU A 451 -15.76 -18.41 32.41
C GLU A 451 -14.94 -18.56 31.10
N ASP A 452 -15.57 -18.37 29.91
CA ASP A 452 -14.94 -18.59 28.61
C ASP A 452 -14.42 -17.29 27.94
N GLU A 453 -14.56 -16.13 28.61
CA GLU A 453 -14.09 -14.87 28.01
C GLU A 453 -12.56 -14.82 27.90
N LYS A 454 -12.07 -14.22 26.81
CA LYS A 454 -10.63 -14.01 26.59
C LYS A 454 -10.11 -12.88 27.49
N VAL A 455 -8.94 -13.09 28.09
CA VAL A 455 -8.29 -12.15 29.01
C VAL A 455 -6.86 -11.89 28.61
N LEU A 456 -6.50 -10.63 28.37
CA LEU A 456 -5.14 -10.17 28.21
C LEU A 456 -4.60 -9.68 29.56
N ILE A 457 -3.48 -10.22 30.00
CA ILE A 457 -2.78 -9.79 31.22
C ILE A 457 -1.45 -9.17 30.80
N ILE A 458 -1.18 -7.96 31.24
CA ILE A 458 0.09 -7.29 30.96
C ILE A 458 0.89 -7.13 32.26
N CYS A 459 2.12 -7.65 32.24
CA CYS A 459 3.11 -7.54 33.28
C CYS A 459 4.27 -6.64 32.83
N ARG A 460 5.10 -6.19 33.77
CA ARG A 460 6.23 -5.31 33.50
C ARG A 460 7.40 -6.06 32.85
N THR A 461 7.72 -7.24 33.36
CA THR A 461 8.92 -8.00 32.95
C THR A 461 8.60 -9.40 32.47
N ILE A 462 9.56 -10.04 31.76
CA ILE A 462 9.49 -11.45 31.35
C ILE A 462 9.35 -12.34 32.58
N GLU A 463 10.16 -12.11 33.61
CA GLU A 463 10.17 -12.92 34.81
C GLU A 463 8.81 -12.91 35.55
N ASP A 464 8.13 -11.74 35.55
CA ASP A 464 6.78 -11.63 36.14
C ASP A 464 5.76 -12.41 35.30
N THR A 465 5.86 -12.42 33.96
CA THR A 465 4.97 -13.18 33.10
C THR A 465 5.09 -14.70 33.33
N GLU A 466 6.33 -15.19 33.43
CA GLU A 466 6.60 -16.61 33.66
C GLU A 466 6.12 -17.06 35.06
N LYS A 467 6.46 -16.31 36.12
CA LYS A 467 6.03 -16.58 37.49
C LYS A 467 4.51 -16.57 37.63
N LEU A 468 3.86 -15.59 37.03
CA LEU A 468 2.41 -15.47 37.09
C LEU A 468 1.72 -16.64 36.38
N ASN A 469 2.25 -17.04 35.22
CA ASN A 469 1.74 -18.20 34.49
C ASN A 469 1.85 -19.48 35.31
N GLU A 470 3.00 -19.73 35.92
CA GLU A 470 3.19 -20.89 36.81
C GLU A 470 2.20 -20.86 37.97
N ALA A 471 2.07 -19.74 38.67
CA ALA A 471 1.17 -19.57 39.79
C ALA A 471 -0.33 -19.76 39.44
N ILE A 472 -0.74 -19.36 38.25
CA ILE A 472 -2.11 -19.58 37.75
C ILE A 472 -2.33 -21.07 37.46
N LEU A 473 -1.40 -21.73 36.75
CA LEU A 473 -1.51 -23.15 36.35
C LEU A 473 -1.46 -24.12 37.55
N GLU A 474 -0.81 -23.73 38.66
CA GLU A 474 -0.83 -24.49 39.91
C GLU A 474 -2.23 -24.49 40.57
N LYS A 475 -3.01 -23.41 40.40
CA LYS A 475 -4.28 -23.21 41.10
C LYS A 475 -5.49 -23.61 40.28
N ILE A 476 -5.49 -23.36 38.97
CA ILE A 476 -6.63 -23.64 38.09
C ILE A 476 -6.19 -24.32 36.78
N ARG A 477 -7.09 -25.15 36.22
CA ARG A 477 -6.90 -25.69 34.87
C ARG A 477 -7.46 -24.75 33.81
N ILE A 478 -6.60 -23.97 33.20
CA ILE A 478 -6.95 -23.02 32.15
C ILE A 478 -5.91 -23.05 31.01
N LYS A 479 -6.35 -22.80 29.79
CA LYS A 479 -5.42 -22.69 28.65
C LYS A 479 -4.79 -21.31 28.68
N THR A 480 -3.49 -21.23 28.91
CA THR A 480 -2.71 -19.99 28.91
C THR A 480 -1.69 -20.02 27.79
N THR A 481 -1.24 -18.85 27.40
CA THR A 481 -0.09 -18.67 26.50
C THR A 481 0.73 -17.47 26.93
N LEU A 482 2.04 -17.53 26.72
CA LEU A 482 2.99 -16.46 27.03
C LEU A 482 3.34 -15.66 25.77
N PHE A 483 3.55 -14.37 25.97
CA PHE A 483 3.93 -13.47 24.88
C PHE A 483 4.92 -12.41 25.37
N HIS A 484 6.20 -12.62 25.11
CA HIS A 484 7.27 -11.72 25.56
C HIS A 484 8.46 -11.74 24.59
N GLU A 485 9.32 -10.74 24.67
CA GLU A 485 10.46 -10.52 23.78
C GLU A 485 11.51 -11.65 23.84
N GLY A 486 11.60 -12.37 24.92
CA GLY A 486 12.49 -13.55 25.07
C GLY A 486 12.06 -14.78 24.26
N LEU A 487 10.84 -14.79 23.68
CA LEU A 487 10.39 -15.86 22.80
C LEU A 487 10.83 -15.61 21.36
N GLU A 488 11.24 -16.68 20.67
CA GLU A 488 11.44 -16.64 19.22
C GLU A 488 10.17 -16.13 18.50
N LEU A 489 10.37 -15.39 17.40
CA LEU A 489 9.28 -14.76 16.64
C LEU A 489 8.17 -15.74 16.26
N ILE A 490 8.54 -16.93 15.77
CA ILE A 490 7.59 -17.99 15.38
C ILE A 490 6.76 -18.46 16.58
N LYS A 491 7.36 -18.51 17.77
CA LYS A 491 6.64 -18.88 18.99
C LYS A 491 5.69 -17.78 19.42
N ARG A 492 6.09 -16.50 19.30
CA ARG A 492 5.21 -15.36 19.56
C ARG A 492 4.00 -15.36 18.63
N ASP A 493 4.21 -15.58 17.34
CA ASP A 493 3.11 -15.68 16.37
C ASP A 493 2.15 -16.82 16.67
N ARG A 494 2.67 -18.00 17.03
CA ARG A 494 1.86 -19.14 17.46
C ARG A 494 1.07 -18.83 18.73
N SER A 495 1.66 -18.15 19.70
CA SER A 495 0.98 -17.74 20.94
C SER A 495 -0.15 -16.77 20.65
N ALA A 496 0.05 -15.78 19.80
CA ALA A 496 -0.97 -14.83 19.39
C ALA A 496 -2.11 -15.51 18.61
N ALA A 497 -1.77 -16.40 17.65
CA ALA A 497 -2.74 -17.19 16.91
C ALA A 497 -3.55 -18.10 17.84
N TYR A 498 -2.89 -18.81 18.74
CA TYR A 498 -3.55 -19.68 19.72
C TYR A 498 -4.48 -18.90 20.66
N PHE A 499 -4.14 -17.65 21.00
CA PHE A 499 -5.03 -16.79 21.77
C PHE A 499 -6.22 -16.30 20.95
N SER A 500 -6.08 -16.13 19.63
CA SER A 500 -7.20 -15.69 18.77
C SER A 500 -8.20 -16.80 18.46
N GLU A 501 -7.80 -18.06 18.46
CA GLU A 501 -8.68 -19.20 18.18
C GLU A 501 -9.78 -19.35 19.25
N GLU A 502 -11.00 -19.68 18.85
CA GLU A 502 -12.16 -19.81 19.72
C GLU A 502 -11.91 -20.90 20.80
N ASP A 503 -11.40 -22.06 20.38
CA ASP A 503 -11.00 -23.17 21.26
C ASP A 503 -9.55 -23.07 21.78
N GLY A 504 -8.85 -21.98 21.51
CA GLY A 504 -7.45 -21.77 21.84
C GLY A 504 -7.17 -21.34 23.27
N ALA A 505 -6.08 -20.60 23.49
CA ALA A 505 -5.76 -20.06 24.80
C ALA A 505 -6.83 -19.06 25.23
N ARG A 506 -7.23 -19.16 26.48
CA ARG A 506 -8.19 -18.25 27.10
C ARG A 506 -7.50 -17.04 27.72
N VAL A 507 -6.28 -17.23 28.20
CA VAL A 507 -5.48 -16.17 28.82
C VAL A 507 -4.17 -16.01 28.08
N LEU A 508 -3.85 -14.78 27.71
CA LEU A 508 -2.55 -14.38 27.20
C LEU A 508 -1.87 -13.51 28.24
N ILE A 509 -0.66 -13.92 28.68
CA ILE A 509 0.14 -13.15 29.62
C ILE A 509 1.33 -12.58 28.86
N SER A 510 1.42 -11.25 28.85
CA SER A 510 2.42 -10.54 28.06
C SER A 510 3.31 -9.66 28.91
N SER A 511 4.59 -9.55 28.54
CA SER A 511 5.45 -8.47 29.00
C SER A 511 5.07 -7.14 28.33
N GLU A 512 5.58 -6.04 28.85
CA GLU A 512 5.36 -4.71 28.30
C GLU A 512 5.83 -4.62 26.85
N ILE A 513 7.08 -4.94 26.60
CA ILE A 513 7.70 -4.93 25.27
C ILE A 513 7.06 -5.99 24.36
N GLY A 514 6.82 -7.18 24.88
CA GLY A 514 6.19 -8.25 24.11
C GLY A 514 4.83 -7.87 23.53
N SER A 515 4.05 -7.06 24.23
CA SER A 515 2.74 -6.61 23.78
C SER A 515 2.79 -5.51 22.73
N GLU A 516 3.90 -4.82 22.54
CA GLU A 516 4.02 -3.72 21.58
C GLU A 516 3.61 -4.16 20.17
N GLY A 517 2.82 -3.30 19.52
CA GLY A 517 2.46 -3.49 18.14
C GLY A 517 1.38 -4.54 17.83
N ARG A 518 1.01 -5.43 18.72
CA ARG A 518 -0.03 -6.44 18.46
C ARG A 518 -1.44 -5.91 18.71
N ASN A 519 -2.40 -6.45 17.97
CA ASN A 519 -3.81 -6.16 18.08
C ASN A 519 -4.55 -7.38 18.65
N PHE A 520 -5.26 -7.17 19.76
CA PHE A 520 -6.06 -8.21 20.42
C PHE A 520 -7.53 -7.76 20.58
N GLN A 521 -8.06 -7.01 19.60
CA GLN A 521 -9.41 -6.43 19.65
C GLN A 521 -10.54 -7.47 19.77
N PHE A 522 -10.28 -8.76 19.61
CA PHE A 522 -11.23 -9.83 19.86
C PHE A 522 -11.40 -10.14 21.35
N ALA A 523 -10.51 -9.62 22.22
CA ALA A 523 -10.63 -9.69 23.67
C ALA A 523 -11.14 -8.36 24.23
N SER A 524 -11.96 -8.39 25.26
CA SER A 524 -12.54 -7.22 25.93
C SER A 524 -12.11 -7.05 27.39
N ASN A 525 -11.38 -8.02 27.95
CA ASN A 525 -10.91 -7.98 29.33
C ASN A 525 -9.39 -7.78 29.37
N LEU A 526 -8.95 -6.65 29.96
CA LEU A 526 -7.55 -6.30 30.16
C LEU A 526 -7.23 -6.27 31.63
N VAL A 527 -6.23 -7.03 32.07
CA VAL A 527 -5.69 -6.97 33.42
C VAL A 527 -4.33 -6.26 33.38
N LEU A 528 -4.24 -5.12 34.00
CA LEU A 528 -2.99 -4.39 34.22
C LEU A 528 -2.39 -4.87 35.54
N TYR A 529 -1.66 -6.00 35.50
CA TYR A 529 -1.09 -6.60 36.70
C TYR A 529 -0.06 -5.68 37.36
N ASP A 530 0.68 -4.95 36.55
CA ASP A 530 1.55 -3.85 36.96
C ASP A 530 1.23 -2.60 36.15
N LEU A 531 1.34 -1.44 36.76
CA LEU A 531 1.15 -0.17 36.08
C LEU A 531 2.47 0.36 35.53
N PRO A 532 2.49 0.93 34.34
CA PRO A 532 3.67 1.58 33.79
C PRO A 532 3.94 2.91 34.47
N GLU A 533 5.18 3.38 34.41
CA GLU A 533 5.60 4.65 35.01
C GLU A 533 5.11 5.87 34.23
N THR A 534 4.81 5.70 32.95
CA THR A 534 4.40 6.82 32.08
C THR A 534 2.98 6.65 31.56
N PRO A 535 2.20 7.75 31.49
CA PRO A 535 0.85 7.73 30.93
C PRO A 535 0.81 7.27 29.47
N ALA A 536 1.87 7.52 28.70
CA ALA A 536 1.96 7.10 27.29
C ALA A 536 1.98 5.58 27.16
N LEU A 537 2.77 4.89 27.98
CA LEU A 537 2.79 3.43 28.02
C LEU A 537 1.45 2.83 28.51
N LEU A 538 0.77 3.50 29.46
CA LEU A 538 -0.56 3.08 29.87
C LEU A 538 -1.55 3.14 28.72
N GLU A 539 -1.57 4.22 27.96
CA GLU A 539 -2.42 4.36 26.78
C GLU A 539 -2.07 3.33 25.68
N GLN A 540 -0.79 3.03 25.51
CA GLN A 540 -0.37 1.94 24.58
C GLN A 540 -0.88 0.58 25.04
N ARG A 541 -0.80 0.24 26.34
CA ARG A 541 -1.32 -1.02 26.89
C ARG A 541 -2.84 -1.15 26.68
N ILE A 542 -3.59 -0.11 26.99
CA ILE A 542 -5.04 -0.08 26.79
C ILE A 542 -5.37 -0.17 25.29
N GLY A 543 -4.61 0.52 24.46
CA GLY A 543 -4.75 0.52 22.99
C GLY A 543 -4.53 -0.84 22.31
N ARG A 544 -4.15 -1.91 23.06
CA ARG A 544 -4.12 -3.29 22.53
C ARG A 544 -5.52 -3.84 22.28
N LEU A 545 -6.49 -3.46 23.10
CA LEU A 545 -7.89 -3.87 23.01
C LEU A 545 -8.79 -2.76 22.51
N ASP A 546 -8.50 -1.52 22.90
CA ASP A 546 -9.30 -0.33 22.61
C ASP A 546 -8.97 0.22 21.20
N ARG A 547 -9.65 -0.34 20.21
CA ARG A 547 -9.49 0.02 18.80
C ARG A 547 -10.83 0.15 18.08
N ILE A 548 -10.83 0.86 16.97
CA ILE A 548 -12.00 0.93 16.08
C ILE A 548 -12.39 -0.48 15.64
N GLY A 549 -13.69 -0.78 15.69
CA GLY A 549 -14.23 -2.10 15.34
C GLY A 549 -14.43 -3.04 16.53
N GLN A 550 -13.90 -2.73 17.71
CA GLN A 550 -14.25 -3.42 18.94
C GLN A 550 -15.70 -3.07 19.33
N SER A 551 -16.56 -4.08 19.39
CA SER A 551 -17.99 -3.92 19.70
C SER A 551 -18.33 -3.99 21.18
N ASN A 552 -17.42 -4.55 21.99
CA ASN A 552 -17.63 -4.76 23.41
C ASN A 552 -16.92 -3.67 24.23
N THR A 553 -17.51 -3.28 25.35
CA THR A 553 -16.85 -2.42 26.33
C THR A 553 -15.56 -3.06 26.82
N VAL A 554 -14.45 -2.32 26.78
CA VAL A 554 -13.16 -2.77 27.28
C VAL A 554 -13.11 -2.61 28.77
N LYS A 555 -13.11 -3.73 29.50
CA LYS A 555 -12.99 -3.78 30.95
C LYS A 555 -11.54 -3.82 31.37
N ILE A 556 -11.12 -2.81 32.14
CA ILE A 556 -9.74 -2.61 32.58
C ILE A 556 -9.64 -2.92 34.07
N TYR A 557 -9.12 -4.07 34.42
CA TYR A 557 -8.93 -4.52 35.78
C TYR A 557 -7.56 -4.10 36.31
N VAL A 558 -7.53 -3.40 37.43
CA VAL A 558 -6.30 -2.89 38.04
C VAL A 558 -6.19 -3.44 39.47
N PRO A 559 -5.60 -4.61 39.70
CA PRO A 559 -5.37 -5.18 41.04
C PRO A 559 -4.16 -4.51 41.69
N PHE A 560 -4.31 -3.98 42.88
CA PHE A 560 -3.23 -3.40 43.68
C PHE A 560 -3.38 -3.67 45.15
N VAL A 561 -2.25 -3.72 45.86
CA VAL A 561 -2.22 -3.92 47.32
C VAL A 561 -2.21 -2.55 48.00
N GLU A 562 -3.14 -2.33 48.91
CA GLU A 562 -3.26 -1.08 49.63
C GLU A 562 -1.98 -0.73 50.42
N GLY A 563 -1.62 0.56 50.43
CA GLY A 563 -0.45 1.06 51.12
C GLY A 563 0.88 0.84 50.37
N THR A 564 0.84 0.39 49.10
CA THR A 564 1.98 0.25 48.22
C THR A 564 2.11 1.45 47.28
N GLU A 565 3.28 1.61 46.69
CA GLU A 565 3.53 2.62 45.63
C GLU A 565 2.60 2.38 44.43
N HIS A 566 2.35 1.12 44.10
CA HIS A 566 1.45 0.72 43.04
C HIS A 566 0.00 1.18 43.29
N ALA A 567 -0.49 1.13 44.53
CA ALA A 567 -1.79 1.68 44.92
C ALA A 567 -1.85 3.18 44.69
N SER A 568 -0.83 3.90 45.10
CA SER A 568 -0.73 5.36 44.92
C SER A 568 -0.74 5.76 43.46
N LEU A 569 -0.02 5.03 42.64
CA LEU A 569 0.03 5.21 41.19
C LEU A 569 -1.34 4.90 40.53
N ALA A 570 -2.02 3.84 40.98
CA ALA A 570 -3.37 3.49 40.51
C ALA A 570 -4.37 4.62 40.77
N TYR A 571 -4.36 5.16 41.98
CA TYR A 571 -5.22 6.29 42.34
C TYR A 571 -4.83 7.58 41.57
N TRP A 572 -3.55 7.82 41.32
CA TRP A 572 -3.12 8.96 40.50
C TRP A 572 -3.60 8.87 39.07
N TYR A 573 -3.49 7.67 38.44
CA TYR A 573 -4.02 7.44 37.10
C TYR A 573 -5.54 7.56 37.04
N ASP A 574 -6.25 7.03 38.02
CA ASP A 574 -7.70 7.03 38.06
C ASP A 574 -8.24 8.45 38.41
N GLN A 575 -7.94 8.94 39.59
CA GLN A 575 -8.58 10.15 40.12
C GLN A 575 -7.90 11.44 39.67
N GLY A 576 -6.59 11.38 39.38
CA GLY A 576 -5.80 12.52 38.92
C GLY A 576 -5.91 12.76 37.42
N LEU A 577 -5.77 11.70 36.66
CA LEU A 577 -5.69 11.74 35.19
C LEU A 577 -6.93 11.19 34.49
N ASP A 578 -7.82 10.45 35.19
CA ASP A 578 -8.94 9.72 34.55
C ASP A 578 -8.48 8.86 33.35
N ALA A 579 -7.33 8.20 33.56
CA ALA A 579 -6.49 7.62 32.52
C ALA A 579 -6.99 6.27 32.00
N PHE A 580 -7.82 5.59 32.78
CA PHE A 580 -8.34 4.29 32.39
C PHE A 580 -9.59 4.41 31.52
N GLU A 581 -10.42 5.41 31.75
CA GLU A 581 -11.70 5.58 31.05
C GLU A 581 -11.59 6.57 29.87
N THR A 582 -10.72 7.59 29.99
CA THR A 582 -10.55 8.60 28.95
C THR A 582 -9.11 8.56 28.38
N PRO A 583 -8.93 8.69 27.06
CA PRO A 583 -7.61 8.83 26.46
C PRO A 583 -6.88 10.06 27.02
N ILE A 584 -5.60 9.91 27.35
CA ILE A 584 -4.84 10.98 28.00
C ILE A 584 -4.08 11.81 26.97
N GLU A 585 -4.55 13.02 26.69
CA GLU A 585 -3.75 14.00 25.96
C GLU A 585 -2.87 14.79 26.92
N GLY A 586 -1.55 14.85 26.64
CA GLY A 586 -0.61 15.64 27.44
C GLY A 586 -0.20 15.05 28.80
N GLY A 587 -0.51 13.79 29.09
CA GLY A 587 -0.15 13.11 30.33
C GLY A 587 1.34 13.15 30.67
N SER A 588 2.22 13.11 29.67
CA SER A 588 3.67 13.24 29.88
C SER A 588 4.09 14.62 30.41
N LYS A 589 3.38 15.70 30.05
CA LYS A 589 3.63 17.04 30.62
C LYS A 589 3.27 17.09 32.08
N LEU A 590 2.13 16.48 32.46
CA LEU A 590 1.71 16.40 33.84
C LEU A 590 2.66 15.53 34.66
N LEU A 591 3.17 14.43 34.09
CA LEU A 591 4.18 13.62 34.74
C LEU A 591 5.50 14.40 34.92
N ALA A 592 5.95 15.15 33.91
CA ALA A 592 7.13 16.00 34.05
C ALA A 592 6.95 17.09 35.12
N GLN A 593 5.74 17.63 35.27
CA GLN A 593 5.44 18.66 36.26
C GLN A 593 5.37 18.11 37.69
N PHE A 594 4.81 16.94 37.90
CA PHE A 594 4.51 16.40 39.24
C PHE A 594 5.37 15.18 39.61
N GLY A 595 6.05 14.55 38.67
CA GLY A 595 6.78 13.30 38.89
C GLY A 595 7.87 13.39 39.96
N ASP A 596 8.58 14.52 40.03
CA ASP A 596 9.59 14.74 41.06
C ASP A 596 8.99 14.94 42.46
N GLU A 597 7.79 15.50 42.57
CA GLU A 597 7.03 15.57 43.83
C GLU A 597 6.52 14.17 44.22
N MET A 598 6.02 13.40 43.25
CA MET A 598 5.52 12.03 43.45
C MET A 598 6.60 11.11 44.00
N ARG A 599 7.81 11.15 43.44
CA ARG A 599 8.94 10.31 43.89
C ARG A 599 9.43 10.60 45.31
N LYS A 600 9.09 11.78 45.87
CA LYS A 600 9.48 12.20 47.22
C LYS A 600 8.46 11.86 48.29
N ILE A 601 7.25 11.45 47.88
CA ILE A 601 6.15 11.12 48.82
C ILE A 601 6.28 9.63 49.13
N GLU A 602 6.34 9.29 50.42
CA GLU A 602 6.30 7.91 50.86
C GLU A 602 4.92 7.29 50.55
N SER A 603 4.90 6.03 50.18
CA SER A 603 3.63 5.29 49.89
C SER A 603 2.62 5.28 51.07
N SER A 604 3.13 5.47 52.26
CA SER A 604 2.33 5.57 53.51
C SER A 604 1.73 6.97 53.76
N ASP A 605 2.22 8.01 53.03
CA ASP A 605 1.71 9.40 53.19
C ASP A 605 0.47 9.67 52.31
N GLN A 606 -0.66 9.20 52.82
CA GLN A 606 -1.94 9.31 52.11
C GLN A 606 -2.33 10.77 51.86
N ALA A 607 -2.05 11.68 52.80
CA ALA A 607 -2.36 13.09 52.63
C ALA A 607 -1.50 13.78 51.56
N GLY A 608 -0.24 13.39 51.43
CA GLY A 608 0.67 13.85 50.38
C GLY A 608 0.15 13.44 49.02
N TRP A 609 -0.27 12.19 48.86
CA TRP A 609 -0.83 11.67 47.59
C TRP A 609 -2.16 12.33 47.24
N GLU A 610 -3.11 12.48 48.18
CA GLU A 610 -4.39 13.18 47.94
C GLU A 610 -4.16 14.61 47.42
N LYS A 611 -3.16 15.28 47.96
CA LYS A 611 -2.80 16.64 47.53
C LYS A 611 -2.27 16.64 46.07
N ILE A 612 -1.41 15.69 45.71
CA ILE A 612 -0.85 15.59 44.33
C ILE A 612 -1.95 15.21 43.36
N ILE A 613 -2.81 14.27 43.69
CA ILE A 613 -3.97 13.87 42.88
C ILE A 613 -4.83 15.09 42.57
N THR A 614 -5.16 15.89 43.61
CA THR A 614 -5.97 17.11 43.46
C THR A 614 -5.29 18.13 42.56
N LYS A 615 -3.98 18.41 42.77
CA LYS A 615 -3.19 19.30 41.92
C LYS A 615 -3.15 18.81 40.48
N THR A 616 -2.95 17.51 40.26
CA THR A 616 -2.89 16.91 38.92
C THR A 616 -4.24 17.06 38.21
N LYS A 617 -5.35 16.82 38.92
CA LYS A 617 -6.70 16.99 38.38
C LYS A 617 -6.97 18.42 37.94
N GLU A 618 -6.59 19.42 38.78
CA GLU A 618 -6.72 20.85 38.45
C GLU A 618 -5.85 21.19 37.21
N ALA A 619 -4.61 20.76 37.22
CA ALA A 619 -3.68 20.99 36.09
C ALA A 619 -4.13 20.28 34.80
N LYS A 620 -4.75 19.08 34.88
CA LYS A 620 -5.36 18.41 33.75
C LYS A 620 -6.46 19.26 33.14
N ILE A 621 -7.37 19.76 33.93
CA ILE A 621 -8.48 20.63 33.47
C ILE A 621 -7.92 21.87 32.75
N GLU A 622 -6.92 22.53 33.33
CA GLU A 622 -6.26 23.67 32.68
C GLU A 622 -5.57 23.28 31.38
N LEU A 623 -4.91 22.12 31.35
CA LEU A 623 -4.25 21.62 30.16
C LEU A 623 -5.25 21.27 29.06
N ASP A 624 -6.35 20.60 29.41
CA ASP A 624 -7.41 20.24 28.47
C ASP A 624 -8.06 21.51 27.88
N GLU A 625 -8.29 22.56 28.70
CA GLU A 625 -8.75 23.85 28.19
C GLU A 625 -7.72 24.55 27.28
N GLN A 626 -6.44 24.47 27.61
CA GLN A 626 -5.36 25.02 26.76
C GLN A 626 -5.24 24.25 25.45
N LEU A 627 -5.33 22.93 25.51
CA LEU A 627 -5.33 22.06 24.30
C LEU A 627 -6.58 22.32 23.46
N GLU A 628 -7.73 22.57 24.07
CA GLU A 628 -8.93 22.97 23.33
C GLU A 628 -8.83 24.35 22.69
N LYS A 629 -8.24 25.31 23.40
CA LYS A 629 -8.01 26.67 22.88
C LYS A 629 -6.94 26.70 21.80
N GLY A 630 -5.91 25.82 21.92
CA GLY A 630 -4.84 25.64 20.94
C GLY A 630 -5.17 24.65 19.81
N ARG A 631 -6.38 24.10 19.75
CA ARG A 631 -6.81 23.19 18.70
C ARG A 631 -6.74 23.84 17.35
N ASP A 632 -5.94 23.28 16.48
CA ASP A 632 -6.02 23.59 15.06
C ASP A 632 -7.21 22.88 14.42
N ARG A 633 -8.39 23.49 14.59
CA ARG A 633 -9.65 22.98 14.04
C ARG A 633 -9.62 22.91 12.52
N LEU A 634 -8.81 23.74 11.90
CA LEU A 634 -8.55 23.69 10.46
C LEU A 634 -7.89 22.37 10.07
N LEU A 635 -6.91 21.93 10.85
CA LEU A 635 -6.22 20.67 10.64
C LEU A 635 -7.18 19.48 10.79
N GLU A 636 -7.99 19.45 11.85
CA GLU A 636 -8.95 18.37 12.06
C GLU A 636 -9.97 18.26 10.92
N ILE A 637 -10.51 19.40 10.46
CA ILE A 637 -11.49 19.44 9.35
C ILE A 637 -10.83 19.06 8.02
N SER A 638 -9.57 19.43 7.79
CA SER A 638 -8.84 19.09 6.57
C SER A 638 -8.39 17.64 6.53
N SER A 639 -8.24 17.01 7.70
CA SER A 639 -7.74 15.64 7.81
C SER A 639 -8.76 14.57 7.43
N PHE A 640 -10.06 14.91 7.43
CA PHE A 640 -11.11 13.95 7.13
C PHE A 640 -12.34 14.61 6.47
N ASN A 641 -12.77 14.02 5.35
CA ASN A 641 -14.01 14.40 4.67
C ASN A 641 -14.98 13.23 4.61
N PRO A 642 -16.04 13.21 5.45
CA PRO A 642 -16.99 12.09 5.52
C PRO A 642 -17.75 11.81 4.22
N LYS A 643 -18.00 12.84 3.40
CA LYS A 643 -18.73 12.68 2.13
C LYS A 643 -17.85 11.94 1.11
N VAL A 644 -16.60 12.33 1.00
CA VAL A 644 -15.63 11.71 0.08
C VAL A 644 -15.31 10.29 0.51
N SER A 645 -15.03 10.09 1.80
CA SER A 645 -14.69 8.76 2.32
C SER A 645 -15.81 7.75 2.13
N LYS A 646 -17.07 8.15 2.33
CA LYS A 646 -18.23 7.29 2.09
C LYS A 646 -18.32 6.83 0.63
N ILE A 647 -18.02 7.70 -0.33
CA ILE A 647 -17.99 7.33 -1.75
C ILE A 647 -16.91 6.30 -2.02
N ILE A 648 -15.71 6.48 -1.42
CA ILE A 648 -14.58 5.55 -1.60
C ILE A 648 -14.91 4.19 -0.99
N VAL A 649 -15.39 4.16 0.24
CA VAL A 649 -15.77 2.91 0.93
C VAL A 649 -16.84 2.17 0.15
N SER A 650 -17.93 2.86 -0.25
CA SER A 650 -18.99 2.23 -1.04
C SER A 650 -18.50 1.69 -2.39
N ALA A 651 -17.56 2.38 -3.04
CA ALA A 651 -16.98 1.91 -4.30
C ALA A 651 -16.13 0.64 -4.10
N ILE A 652 -15.43 0.52 -2.97
CA ILE A 652 -14.67 -0.71 -2.65
C ILE A 652 -15.62 -1.85 -2.28
N GLU A 653 -16.67 -1.59 -1.51
CA GLU A 653 -17.70 -2.58 -1.18
C GLU A 653 -18.38 -3.11 -2.44
N ASP A 654 -18.73 -2.24 -3.40
CA ASP A 654 -19.29 -2.64 -4.69
C ASP A 654 -18.33 -3.53 -5.51
N ILE A 655 -17.00 -3.32 -5.37
CA ILE A 655 -15.98 -4.15 -6.01
C ILE A 655 -15.82 -5.49 -5.30
N ASP A 656 -15.88 -5.51 -3.97
CA ASP A 656 -15.80 -6.74 -3.17
C ASP A 656 -17.00 -7.68 -3.43
N ASP A 657 -18.20 -7.10 -3.63
CA ASP A 657 -19.42 -7.85 -3.94
C ASP A 657 -19.47 -8.41 -5.38
N ASP A 658 -18.52 -8.00 -6.25
CA ASP A 658 -18.51 -8.41 -7.65
C ASP A 658 -17.77 -9.74 -7.86
N THR A 659 -18.50 -10.77 -8.21
CA THR A 659 -17.97 -12.13 -8.45
C THR A 659 -17.24 -12.31 -9.79
N GLN A 660 -17.08 -11.26 -10.60
CA GLN A 660 -16.41 -11.38 -11.91
C GLN A 660 -14.94 -11.80 -11.78
N LEU A 661 -14.23 -11.26 -10.77
CA LEU A 661 -12.85 -11.63 -10.51
C LEU A 661 -12.70 -13.12 -10.21
N GLU A 662 -13.53 -13.63 -9.32
CA GLU A 662 -13.54 -15.05 -8.94
C GLU A 662 -13.74 -15.94 -10.17
N GLY A 663 -14.78 -15.68 -10.97
CA GLY A 663 -15.07 -16.47 -12.15
C GLY A 663 -13.94 -16.46 -13.20
N ILE A 664 -13.28 -15.33 -13.42
CA ILE A 664 -12.17 -15.26 -14.38
C ILE A 664 -10.92 -15.95 -13.84
N MET A 665 -10.64 -15.84 -12.53
CA MET A 665 -9.48 -16.47 -11.94
C MET A 665 -9.60 -18.00 -11.95
N ILE A 666 -10.78 -18.55 -11.68
CA ILE A 666 -11.01 -20.00 -11.77
C ILE A 666 -10.77 -20.49 -13.20
N ASP A 667 -11.29 -19.78 -14.21
CA ASP A 667 -11.07 -20.13 -15.63
C ASP A 667 -9.57 -20.04 -16.02
N LEU A 668 -8.83 -19.06 -15.48
CA LEU A 668 -7.39 -18.91 -15.70
C LEU A 668 -6.59 -20.00 -14.99
N PHE A 669 -6.96 -20.36 -13.77
CA PHE A 669 -6.32 -21.47 -13.04
C PHE A 669 -6.48 -22.79 -13.82
N ASP A 670 -7.69 -23.11 -14.33
CA ASP A 670 -7.92 -24.28 -15.19
C ASP A 670 -7.06 -24.20 -16.46
N GLN A 671 -6.96 -23.02 -17.09
CA GLN A 671 -6.16 -22.83 -18.30
C GLN A 671 -4.65 -23.07 -18.06
N PHE A 672 -4.13 -22.74 -16.88
CA PHE A 672 -2.71 -22.87 -16.54
C PHE A 672 -2.38 -24.16 -15.81
N GLY A 673 -3.35 -25.04 -15.55
CA GLY A 673 -3.14 -26.31 -14.89
C GLY A 673 -2.92 -26.19 -13.39
N ILE A 674 -3.59 -25.22 -12.78
CA ILE A 674 -3.66 -25.07 -11.32
C ILE A 674 -4.90 -25.80 -10.86
N ALA A 675 -4.73 -26.81 -9.99
CA ALA A 675 -5.84 -27.52 -9.38
C ALA A 675 -6.55 -26.61 -8.38
N VAL A 676 -7.88 -26.57 -8.44
CA VAL A 676 -8.73 -25.76 -7.57
C VAL A 676 -9.67 -26.68 -6.83
N GLU A 677 -9.64 -26.62 -5.51
CA GLU A 677 -10.53 -27.35 -4.62
C GLU A 677 -11.36 -26.34 -3.82
N GLU A 678 -12.68 -26.44 -3.86
CA GLU A 678 -13.57 -25.56 -3.13
C GLU A 678 -13.60 -25.94 -1.65
N LEU A 679 -13.33 -24.99 -0.79
CA LEU A 679 -13.32 -25.14 0.67
C LEU A 679 -14.60 -24.60 1.34
N GLY A 680 -15.34 -23.75 0.65
CA GLY A 680 -16.55 -23.07 1.10
C GLY A 680 -16.89 -21.90 0.21
N ASP A 681 -17.90 -21.12 0.57
CA ASP A 681 -18.36 -19.97 -0.23
C ASP A 681 -17.19 -19.00 -0.46
N HIS A 682 -16.85 -18.75 -1.72
CA HIS A 682 -15.74 -17.88 -2.16
C HIS A 682 -14.36 -18.27 -1.62
N CYS A 683 -14.18 -19.54 -1.16
CA CYS A 683 -12.96 -20.06 -0.55
C CYS A 683 -12.45 -21.27 -1.30
N TYR A 684 -11.18 -21.29 -1.65
CA TYR A 684 -10.56 -22.31 -2.46
C TYR A 684 -9.17 -22.69 -1.94
N TYR A 685 -8.79 -23.95 -2.15
CA TYR A 685 -7.40 -24.37 -2.07
C TYR A 685 -6.86 -24.51 -3.49
N ILE A 686 -5.77 -23.83 -3.78
CA ILE A 686 -5.13 -23.87 -5.09
C ILE A 686 -3.74 -24.50 -4.98
N LYS A 687 -3.42 -25.36 -5.97
CA LYS A 687 -2.14 -26.06 -6.01
C LYS A 687 -1.67 -26.25 -7.45
N PRO A 688 -0.37 -26.09 -7.76
CA PRO A 688 0.19 -26.48 -9.04
C PRO A 688 -0.02 -27.98 -9.29
N ASP A 689 -0.72 -28.35 -10.37
CA ASP A 689 -0.98 -29.77 -10.72
C ASP A 689 0.05 -30.31 -11.74
N THR A 690 0.69 -29.43 -12.51
CA THR A 690 1.68 -29.79 -13.50
C THR A 690 2.97 -29.01 -13.33
N VAL A 691 4.10 -29.59 -13.81
CA VAL A 691 5.46 -28.99 -13.78
C VAL A 691 5.49 -27.59 -14.44
N PHE A 692 4.48 -27.25 -15.22
CA PHE A 692 4.38 -25.95 -15.91
C PHE A 692 4.00 -24.77 -14.98
N ALA A 693 3.40 -25.06 -13.82
CA ALA A 693 2.83 -24.02 -12.97
C ALA A 693 3.81 -23.50 -11.88
N GLY A 694 4.76 -24.30 -11.45
CA GLY A 694 5.58 -23.99 -10.26
C GLY A 694 6.51 -22.79 -10.40
N ASP A 695 7.20 -22.68 -11.56
CA ASP A 695 8.19 -21.60 -11.76
C ASP A 695 7.59 -20.30 -12.35
N ALA A 696 6.34 -20.35 -12.78
CA ALA A 696 5.71 -19.27 -13.55
C ALA A 696 4.82 -18.33 -12.71
N PHE A 697 4.48 -18.70 -11.47
CA PHE A 697 3.54 -17.94 -10.65
C PHE A 697 4.19 -17.33 -9.42
N PRO A 698 4.62 -16.05 -9.46
CA PRO A 698 5.09 -15.34 -8.28
C PRO A 698 4.02 -15.32 -7.19
N GLY A 699 4.42 -15.64 -5.97
CA GLY A 699 3.52 -15.66 -4.81
C GLY A 699 2.72 -16.95 -4.60
N MET A 700 2.82 -17.95 -5.50
CA MET A 700 2.23 -19.27 -5.26
C MET A 700 3.24 -20.22 -4.62
N ARG A 701 2.84 -20.91 -3.55
CA ARG A 701 3.69 -21.88 -2.86
C ARG A 701 3.63 -23.23 -3.61
N GLU A 702 4.75 -23.94 -3.69
CA GLU A 702 4.82 -25.28 -4.30
C GLU A 702 3.84 -26.28 -3.66
N ILE A 703 3.64 -26.17 -2.37
CA ILE A 703 2.70 -27.04 -1.60
C ILE A 703 1.24 -26.62 -1.75
N GLY A 704 0.95 -25.50 -2.45
CA GLY A 704 -0.38 -24.90 -2.56
C GLY A 704 -0.67 -23.88 -1.46
N MET A 705 -1.82 -23.21 -1.62
CA MET A 705 -2.29 -22.18 -0.67
C MET A 705 -3.81 -22.08 -0.65
N SER A 706 -4.35 -21.70 0.50
CA SER A 706 -5.76 -21.36 0.64
C SER A 706 -5.99 -19.89 0.27
N ILE A 707 -7.01 -19.64 -0.52
CA ILE A 707 -7.39 -18.30 -0.98
C ILE A 707 -8.86 -18.03 -0.73
N THR A 708 -9.22 -16.77 -0.60
CA THR A 708 -10.60 -16.32 -0.55
C THR A 708 -10.79 -15.02 -1.34
N PHE A 709 -11.97 -14.84 -1.93
CA PHE A 709 -12.38 -13.61 -2.59
C PHE A 709 -13.27 -12.74 -1.68
N ASP A 710 -13.64 -13.24 -0.48
CA ASP A 710 -14.44 -12.52 0.49
C ASP A 710 -13.59 -11.86 1.56
N ARG A 711 -13.71 -10.51 1.70
CA ARG A 711 -12.96 -9.71 2.67
C ARG A 711 -13.23 -10.14 4.11
N LYS A 712 -14.47 -10.44 4.45
CA LYS A 712 -14.85 -10.82 5.82
C LYS A 712 -14.20 -12.14 6.24
N THR A 713 -14.22 -13.11 5.34
CA THR A 713 -13.54 -14.39 5.53
C THR A 713 -12.02 -14.21 5.62
N ALA A 714 -11.46 -13.37 4.75
CA ALA A 714 -10.03 -13.04 4.81
C ALA A 714 -9.66 -12.40 6.16
N MET A 715 -10.47 -11.50 6.68
CA MET A 715 -10.21 -10.84 7.96
C MET A 715 -10.31 -11.80 9.16
N SER A 716 -11.22 -12.77 9.10
CA SER A 716 -11.40 -13.75 10.18
C SER A 716 -10.42 -14.93 10.13
N ASN A 717 -9.82 -15.22 8.98
CA ASN A 717 -8.93 -16.37 8.79
C ASN A 717 -7.57 -15.95 8.21
N GLU A 718 -6.58 -15.80 9.09
CA GLU A 718 -5.23 -15.35 8.69
C GLU A 718 -4.47 -16.31 7.77
N GLN A 719 -4.88 -17.55 7.64
CA GLN A 719 -4.21 -18.55 6.79
C GLN A 719 -4.65 -18.45 5.33
N MET A 720 -5.75 -17.75 5.04
CA MET A 720 -6.24 -17.54 3.69
C MET A 720 -5.69 -16.27 3.08
N SER A 721 -5.18 -16.34 1.87
CA SER A 721 -4.78 -15.16 1.10
C SER A 721 -6.01 -14.48 0.50
N PHE A 722 -6.11 -13.16 0.66
CA PHE A 722 -7.20 -12.37 0.11
C PHE A 722 -6.91 -12.00 -1.34
N ILE A 723 -7.69 -12.53 -2.27
CA ILE A 723 -7.52 -12.29 -3.71
C ILE A 723 -8.41 -11.15 -4.16
N THR A 724 -7.77 -10.07 -4.59
CA THR A 724 -8.42 -8.86 -5.12
C THR A 724 -7.77 -8.46 -6.44
N TRP A 725 -8.34 -7.47 -7.12
CA TRP A 725 -7.76 -6.95 -8.35
C TRP A 725 -6.32 -6.43 -8.22
N ASP A 726 -5.91 -6.00 -7.02
CA ASP A 726 -4.55 -5.53 -6.73
C ASP A 726 -3.57 -6.66 -6.35
N HIS A 727 -4.06 -7.89 -6.18
CA HIS A 727 -3.21 -9.00 -5.73
C HIS A 727 -2.22 -9.42 -6.83
N PRO A 728 -0.92 -9.63 -6.50
CA PRO A 728 0.09 -10.00 -7.49
C PRO A 728 -0.25 -11.23 -8.33
N LEU A 729 -0.88 -12.25 -7.73
CA LEU A 729 -1.33 -13.45 -8.45
C LEU A 729 -2.33 -13.13 -9.56
N VAL A 730 -3.21 -12.15 -9.36
CA VAL A 730 -4.20 -11.72 -10.37
C VAL A 730 -3.49 -11.07 -11.55
N SER A 731 -2.63 -10.08 -11.29
CA SER A 731 -1.87 -9.43 -12.37
C SER A 731 -1.03 -10.43 -13.15
N THR A 732 -0.32 -11.35 -12.45
CA THR A 732 0.46 -12.40 -13.10
C THR A 732 -0.38 -13.30 -13.99
N CYS A 733 -1.55 -13.79 -13.52
CA CYS A 733 -2.44 -14.64 -14.33
C CYS A 733 -2.96 -13.91 -15.57
N LEU A 734 -3.39 -12.65 -15.42
CA LEU A 734 -3.85 -11.83 -16.54
C LEU A 734 -2.73 -11.62 -17.56
N ASP A 735 -1.53 -11.29 -17.10
CA ASP A 735 -0.37 -11.01 -17.96
C ASP A 735 0.10 -12.27 -18.69
N LEU A 736 0.19 -13.42 -18.03
CA LEU A 736 0.54 -14.69 -18.68
C LEU A 736 -0.45 -15.08 -19.79
N MET A 737 -1.74 -14.80 -19.62
CA MET A 737 -2.74 -15.04 -20.66
C MET A 737 -2.58 -14.08 -21.84
N LEU A 738 -2.27 -12.81 -21.58
CA LEU A 738 -2.19 -11.76 -22.59
C LEU A 738 -0.83 -11.73 -23.31
N ASP A 739 0.26 -11.99 -22.62
CA ASP A 739 1.60 -12.06 -23.19
C ASP A 739 1.81 -13.31 -24.05
N GLY A 740 1.07 -14.38 -23.72
CA GLY A 740 1.06 -15.60 -24.51
C GLY A 740 0.25 -15.47 -25.81
N GLU A 741 0.51 -16.39 -26.73
CA GLU A 741 -0.26 -16.51 -27.99
C GLU A 741 -1.62 -17.18 -27.82
N GLN A 742 -1.92 -17.65 -26.63
CA GLN A 742 -3.13 -18.42 -26.38
C GLN A 742 -4.37 -17.53 -26.53
N GLY A 743 -5.37 -18.04 -27.27
CA GLY A 743 -6.60 -17.32 -27.52
C GLY A 743 -6.51 -16.18 -28.54
N SER A 744 -5.32 -15.84 -29.06
CA SER A 744 -5.17 -14.74 -30.03
C SER A 744 -5.81 -15.03 -31.39
N ARG A 745 -6.07 -16.29 -31.73
CA ARG A 745 -6.63 -16.71 -33.01
C ARG A 745 -7.54 -17.92 -32.86
N SER A 746 -8.73 -17.84 -33.44
CA SER A 746 -9.69 -18.95 -33.40
C SER A 746 -10.41 -19.12 -34.75
N PHE A 747 -10.86 -20.34 -35.01
CA PHE A 747 -11.69 -20.64 -36.15
C PHE A 747 -12.96 -21.32 -35.72
N GLY A 748 -14.10 -20.73 -36.11
CA GLY A 748 -15.44 -21.22 -35.82
C GLY A 748 -16.24 -21.59 -37.08
N GLN A 749 -17.30 -22.35 -36.87
CA GLN A 749 -18.33 -22.66 -37.90
C GLN A 749 -19.71 -22.36 -37.35
N ILE A 750 -20.52 -21.67 -38.14
CA ILE A 750 -21.90 -21.37 -37.79
C ILE A 750 -22.80 -22.20 -38.69
N PRO A 751 -23.71 -23.03 -38.13
CA PRO A 751 -24.68 -23.75 -38.92
C PRO A 751 -25.56 -22.80 -39.73
N GLY A 752 -25.68 -23.03 -41.04
CA GLY A 752 -26.48 -22.23 -41.95
C GLY A 752 -26.76 -22.95 -43.24
N THR A 753 -27.60 -22.37 -44.11
CA THR A 753 -27.88 -22.91 -45.42
C THR A 753 -26.82 -22.46 -46.44
N ALA A 754 -26.67 -23.19 -47.55
CA ALA A 754 -25.74 -22.81 -48.63
C ALA A 754 -26.02 -21.41 -49.23
N ALA A 755 -27.24 -20.90 -49.08
CA ALA A 755 -27.64 -19.54 -49.49
C ALA A 755 -27.12 -18.45 -48.52
N GLU A 756 -26.79 -18.82 -47.30
CA GLU A 756 -26.23 -17.93 -46.25
C GLU A 756 -24.71 -18.07 -46.12
N ALA A 757 -24.11 -18.88 -47.01
CA ALA A 757 -22.65 -19.14 -46.95
C ALA A 757 -21.83 -17.85 -47.01
N GLY A 758 -20.98 -17.68 -46.03
CA GLY A 758 -20.14 -16.49 -45.89
C GLY A 758 -19.04 -16.65 -44.88
N LEU A 759 -18.20 -15.62 -44.77
CA LEU A 759 -17.16 -15.52 -43.73
C LEU A 759 -17.43 -14.29 -42.89
N VAL A 760 -17.22 -14.41 -41.60
CA VAL A 760 -17.29 -13.36 -40.63
C VAL A 760 -16.01 -13.36 -39.83
N ALA A 761 -15.36 -12.19 -39.65
CA ALA A 761 -14.22 -12.01 -38.81
C ALA A 761 -14.61 -11.14 -37.60
N GLU A 762 -14.35 -11.65 -36.44
CA GLU A 762 -14.45 -10.98 -35.17
C GLU A 762 -13.05 -10.58 -34.76
N CYS A 763 -12.78 -9.26 -34.80
CA CYS A 763 -11.48 -8.69 -34.52
C CYS A 763 -11.53 -7.89 -33.22
N VAL A 764 -10.63 -8.17 -32.30
CA VAL A 764 -10.49 -7.41 -31.05
C VAL A 764 -9.21 -6.60 -31.15
N PHE A 765 -9.39 -5.30 -31.11
CA PHE A 765 -8.27 -4.36 -31.07
C PHE A 765 -8.12 -3.82 -29.65
N LEU A 766 -6.87 -3.61 -29.24
CA LEU A 766 -6.54 -2.98 -27.96
C LEU A 766 -6.08 -1.55 -28.22
N LEU A 767 -6.81 -0.58 -27.67
CA LEU A 767 -6.38 0.81 -27.62
C LEU A 767 -5.50 0.98 -26.37
N GLU A 768 -4.23 1.26 -26.56
CA GLU A 768 -3.25 1.37 -25.48
C GLU A 768 -2.43 2.65 -25.60
N THR A 769 -2.07 3.22 -24.43
CA THR A 769 -1.19 4.38 -24.33
C THR A 769 0.15 3.91 -23.80
N VAL A 770 1.20 4.03 -24.61
CA VAL A 770 2.56 3.67 -24.20
C VAL A 770 3.21 4.90 -23.56
N CYS A 771 3.43 4.85 -22.27
CA CYS A 771 4.01 5.94 -21.49
C CYS A 771 4.62 5.42 -20.19
N PRO A 772 5.49 6.19 -19.50
CA PRO A 772 5.92 5.88 -18.15
C PRO A 772 4.73 5.74 -17.20
N ASP A 773 4.75 4.71 -16.35
CA ASP A 773 3.66 4.48 -15.39
C ASP A 773 3.54 5.62 -14.37
N SER A 774 4.66 6.25 -14.05
CA SER A 774 4.70 7.42 -13.16
C SER A 774 3.74 8.54 -13.60
N LEU A 775 3.43 8.62 -14.90
CA LEU A 775 2.45 9.56 -15.44
C LEU A 775 1.00 9.13 -15.17
N GLY A 776 0.75 7.86 -14.88
CA GLY A 776 -0.60 7.34 -14.57
C GLY A 776 -1.62 7.61 -15.67
N ALA A 777 -1.27 7.38 -16.96
CA ALA A 777 -2.15 7.62 -18.10
C ALA A 777 -3.43 6.79 -18.03
N ASP A 778 -3.39 5.62 -17.39
CA ASP A 778 -4.51 4.70 -17.23
C ASP A 778 -5.71 5.31 -16.50
N ARG A 779 -5.50 6.29 -15.62
CA ARG A 779 -6.58 7.08 -14.98
C ARG A 779 -7.44 7.87 -15.97
N PHE A 780 -6.92 8.10 -17.19
CA PHE A 780 -7.62 8.81 -18.27
C PHE A 780 -7.99 7.89 -19.41
N LEU A 781 -7.09 6.97 -19.79
CA LEU A 781 -7.25 6.00 -20.86
C LEU A 781 -6.53 4.69 -20.50
N ALA A 782 -7.22 3.82 -19.77
CA ALA A 782 -6.75 2.46 -19.53
C ALA A 782 -6.72 1.67 -20.84
N PRO A 783 -5.88 0.62 -20.98
CA PRO A 783 -5.90 -0.27 -22.14
C PRO A 783 -7.31 -0.78 -22.39
N THR A 784 -7.93 -0.38 -23.51
CA THR A 784 -9.36 -0.63 -23.77
C THR A 784 -9.53 -1.54 -24.97
N PRO A 785 -10.12 -2.74 -24.81
CA PRO A 785 -10.45 -3.60 -25.92
C PRO A 785 -11.65 -3.04 -26.70
N ILE A 786 -11.53 -3.00 -28.03
CA ILE A 786 -12.57 -2.58 -28.95
C ILE A 786 -12.81 -3.70 -29.94
N LYS A 787 -14.01 -4.26 -29.94
CA LYS A 787 -14.41 -5.36 -30.81
C LYS A 787 -15.09 -4.83 -32.08
N ALA A 788 -14.78 -5.43 -33.21
CA ALA A 788 -15.54 -5.23 -34.44
C ALA A 788 -15.79 -6.57 -35.12
N VAL A 789 -17.01 -6.78 -35.59
CA VAL A 789 -17.44 -7.94 -36.34
C VAL A 789 -17.71 -7.51 -37.78
N VAL A 790 -16.98 -8.11 -38.72
CA VAL A 790 -17.08 -7.74 -40.15
C VAL A 790 -17.38 -8.92 -41.03
N SER A 791 -18.18 -8.70 -42.09
CA SER A 791 -18.41 -9.68 -43.12
C SER A 791 -17.21 -9.78 -44.09
N HIS A 792 -17.24 -10.78 -44.98
CA HIS A 792 -16.24 -10.92 -46.03
C HIS A 792 -16.20 -9.75 -47.03
N SER A 793 -17.29 -8.95 -47.10
CA SER A 793 -17.38 -7.74 -47.89
C SER A 793 -16.91 -6.48 -47.12
N GLY A 794 -16.58 -6.61 -45.84
CA GLY A 794 -16.16 -5.50 -44.99
C GLY A 794 -17.31 -4.74 -44.31
N ASP A 795 -18.55 -5.26 -44.40
CA ASP A 795 -19.70 -4.68 -43.75
C ASP A 795 -19.66 -4.91 -42.23
N ASN A 796 -20.06 -3.91 -41.47
CA ASN A 796 -20.17 -4.03 -40.01
C ASN A 796 -21.39 -4.89 -39.62
N LEU A 797 -21.16 -5.90 -38.78
CA LEU A 797 -22.13 -6.84 -38.27
C LEU A 797 -22.30 -6.81 -36.75
N ASP A 798 -21.70 -5.86 -36.04
CA ASP A 798 -21.69 -5.83 -34.57
C ASP A 798 -23.07 -6.02 -33.94
N ASP A 799 -24.09 -5.35 -34.46
CA ASP A 799 -25.48 -5.43 -33.93
C ASP A 799 -26.24 -6.66 -34.39
N LYS A 800 -25.73 -7.45 -35.33
CA LYS A 800 -26.47 -8.55 -36.01
C LYS A 800 -25.86 -9.92 -35.79
N PHE A 801 -24.68 -9.98 -35.22
CA PHE A 801 -23.93 -11.20 -35.08
C PHE A 801 -24.20 -11.85 -33.73
N ASP A 802 -24.62 -13.10 -33.73
CA ASP A 802 -24.87 -13.92 -32.56
C ASP A 802 -23.74 -14.94 -32.41
N ASP A 803 -22.81 -14.65 -31.50
CA ASP A 803 -21.66 -15.51 -31.24
C ASP A 803 -21.98 -16.81 -30.51
N SER A 804 -23.14 -16.89 -29.82
CA SER A 804 -23.59 -18.11 -29.15
C SER A 804 -23.80 -19.30 -30.11
N ARG A 805 -23.97 -19.03 -31.41
CA ARG A 805 -24.16 -20.05 -32.48
C ARG A 805 -22.85 -20.63 -33.02
N ILE A 806 -21.69 -20.10 -32.58
CA ILE A 806 -20.39 -20.53 -33.07
C ILE A 806 -20.05 -21.90 -32.48
N LYS A 807 -19.71 -22.84 -33.34
CA LYS A 807 -19.15 -24.14 -32.98
C LYS A 807 -17.67 -24.18 -33.37
N GLU A 808 -16.91 -25.02 -32.73
CA GLU A 808 -15.48 -25.19 -33.06
C GLU A 808 -15.30 -25.62 -34.52
N GLY A 809 -14.47 -24.90 -35.23
CA GLY A 809 -14.34 -25.08 -36.68
C GLY A 809 -13.38 -26.23 -37.07
N ASN A 810 -13.68 -26.86 -38.21
CA ASN A 810 -12.85 -27.94 -38.72
C ASN A 810 -11.52 -27.41 -39.32
N ARG A 811 -10.40 -27.75 -38.70
CA ARG A 811 -9.08 -27.36 -39.16
C ARG A 811 -8.72 -27.84 -40.59
N LYS A 812 -9.32 -28.94 -41.03
CA LYS A 812 -9.12 -29.43 -42.41
C LYS A 812 -9.77 -28.50 -43.43
N TRP A 813 -10.97 -27.99 -43.12
CA TRP A 813 -11.66 -26.97 -43.91
C TRP A 813 -10.83 -25.68 -44.04
N LEU A 814 -10.33 -25.20 -42.89
CA LEU A 814 -9.47 -24.02 -42.86
C LEU A 814 -8.25 -24.19 -43.81
N LYS A 815 -7.53 -25.30 -43.65
CA LYS A 815 -6.36 -25.61 -44.50
C LYS A 815 -6.70 -25.69 -45.97
N ALA A 816 -7.83 -26.28 -46.34
CA ALA A 816 -8.29 -26.44 -47.72
C ALA A 816 -8.66 -25.10 -48.40
N LYS A 817 -8.98 -24.05 -47.60
CA LYS A 817 -9.37 -22.71 -48.08
C LYS A 817 -8.32 -21.64 -47.89
N ILE A 818 -7.12 -21.98 -47.42
CA ILE A 818 -6.09 -21.05 -46.99
C ILE A 818 -5.73 -19.98 -48.02
N GLU A 819 -5.64 -20.36 -49.29
CA GLU A 819 -5.29 -19.44 -50.40
C GLU A 819 -6.36 -18.37 -50.66
N ILE A 820 -7.63 -18.71 -50.40
CA ILE A 820 -8.72 -17.73 -50.49
C ILE A 820 -8.66 -16.83 -49.28
N LEU A 821 -8.45 -17.39 -48.10
CA LEU A 821 -8.42 -16.68 -46.83
C LEU A 821 -7.25 -15.68 -46.78
N LYS A 822 -6.09 -16.00 -47.35
CA LYS A 822 -4.95 -15.08 -47.49
C LYS A 822 -5.31 -13.77 -48.23
N ARG A 823 -6.31 -13.78 -49.09
CA ARG A 823 -6.78 -12.59 -49.80
C ARG A 823 -7.89 -11.86 -49.08
N MET A 824 -8.74 -12.59 -48.35
CA MET A 824 -9.94 -12.02 -47.72
C MET A 824 -9.67 -11.49 -46.31
N VAL A 825 -8.94 -12.23 -45.49
CA VAL A 825 -8.71 -11.86 -44.07
C VAL A 825 -8.04 -10.51 -43.94
N PRO A 826 -6.99 -10.11 -44.68
CA PRO A 826 -6.41 -8.77 -44.57
C PRO A 826 -7.42 -7.65 -44.86
N VAL A 827 -8.29 -7.84 -45.87
CA VAL A 827 -9.34 -6.84 -46.20
C VAL A 827 -10.37 -6.73 -45.09
N MET A 828 -10.72 -7.85 -44.45
CA MET A 828 -11.64 -7.86 -43.30
C MET A 828 -10.99 -7.17 -42.10
N VAL A 829 -9.74 -7.42 -41.81
CA VAL A 829 -8.99 -6.78 -40.70
C VAL A 829 -8.88 -5.26 -40.94
N ASP A 830 -8.52 -4.81 -42.15
CA ASP A 830 -8.48 -3.40 -42.51
C ASP A 830 -9.84 -2.70 -42.36
N SER A 831 -10.93 -3.42 -42.66
CA SER A 831 -12.30 -2.91 -42.48
C SER A 831 -12.66 -2.80 -41.01
N ALA A 832 -12.32 -3.80 -40.23
CA ALA A 832 -12.51 -3.80 -38.78
C ALA A 832 -11.71 -2.70 -38.08
N GLU A 833 -10.45 -2.49 -38.50
CA GLU A 833 -9.60 -1.41 -37.99
C GLU A 833 -10.20 -0.02 -38.26
N LYS A 834 -10.74 0.23 -39.45
CA LYS A 834 -11.42 1.48 -39.78
C LYS A 834 -12.68 1.72 -38.95
N ILE A 835 -13.40 0.67 -38.56
CA ILE A 835 -14.57 0.74 -37.69
C ILE A 835 -14.12 1.09 -36.27
N THR A 836 -13.18 0.34 -35.72
CA THR A 836 -12.69 0.51 -34.35
C THR A 836 -11.91 1.81 -34.15
N GLU A 837 -11.21 2.32 -35.17
CA GLU A 837 -10.51 3.62 -35.12
C GLU A 837 -11.45 4.81 -34.89
N LYS A 838 -12.70 4.73 -35.34
CA LYS A 838 -13.70 5.77 -35.06
C LYS A 838 -14.03 5.83 -33.57
N GLU A 839 -14.15 4.69 -32.93
CA GLU A 839 -14.39 4.58 -31.49
C GLU A 839 -13.15 4.95 -30.69
N ALA A 840 -11.98 4.43 -31.07
CA ALA A 840 -10.71 4.81 -30.50
C ALA A 840 -10.47 6.33 -30.52
N SER A 841 -10.80 6.99 -31.63
CA SER A 841 -10.70 8.46 -31.75
C SER A 841 -11.66 9.21 -30.82
N LYS A 842 -12.81 8.65 -30.48
CA LYS A 842 -13.73 9.24 -29.49
C LYS A 842 -13.17 9.08 -28.08
N LEU A 843 -12.65 7.89 -27.75
CA LEU A 843 -12.06 7.60 -26.46
C LEU A 843 -10.83 8.48 -26.20
N ARG A 844 -9.92 8.61 -27.17
CA ARG A 844 -8.74 9.51 -27.09
C ARG A 844 -9.15 10.95 -26.81
N ARG A 845 -10.14 11.49 -27.53
CA ARG A 845 -10.63 12.85 -27.32
C ARG A 845 -11.26 13.03 -25.93
N SER A 846 -12.02 12.06 -25.47
CA SER A 846 -12.62 12.08 -24.14
C SER A 846 -11.55 12.05 -23.06
N ALA A 847 -10.54 11.19 -23.20
CA ALA A 847 -9.41 11.07 -22.28
C ALA A 847 -8.59 12.38 -22.22
N LEU A 848 -8.25 12.96 -23.36
CA LEU A 848 -7.54 14.25 -23.43
C LEU A 848 -8.32 15.35 -22.71
N LYS A 849 -9.62 15.46 -22.97
CA LYS A 849 -10.47 16.46 -22.31
C LYS A 849 -10.54 16.27 -20.79
N LYS A 850 -10.65 15.03 -20.32
CA LYS A 850 -10.66 14.71 -18.88
C LYS A 850 -9.30 15.08 -18.26
N MET A 851 -8.21 14.72 -18.94
CA MET A 851 -6.85 14.97 -18.48
C MET A 851 -6.58 16.49 -18.40
N GLU A 852 -6.83 17.24 -19.49
CA GLU A 852 -6.64 18.69 -19.52
C GLU A 852 -7.44 19.36 -18.40
N LYS A 853 -8.72 19.03 -18.25
CA LYS A 853 -9.53 19.62 -17.17
C LYS A 853 -8.96 19.32 -15.78
N SER A 854 -8.61 18.07 -15.50
CA SER A 854 -8.11 17.65 -14.18
C SER A 854 -6.80 18.33 -13.81
N LEU A 855 -5.86 18.44 -14.77
CA LEU A 855 -4.56 19.06 -14.51
C LEU A 855 -4.61 20.58 -14.53
N ASP A 856 -5.47 21.18 -15.37
CA ASP A 856 -5.71 22.63 -15.33
C ASP A 856 -6.30 23.06 -13.99
N ASP A 857 -7.32 22.36 -13.49
CA ASP A 857 -7.89 22.62 -12.17
C ASP A 857 -6.80 22.55 -11.06
N SER A 858 -5.88 21.60 -11.17
CA SER A 858 -4.77 21.42 -10.21
C SER A 858 -3.73 22.55 -10.34
N ILE A 859 -3.31 22.90 -11.55
CA ILE A 859 -2.34 23.96 -11.81
C ILE A 859 -2.91 25.31 -11.38
N ASP A 860 -4.15 25.61 -11.75
CA ASP A 860 -4.82 26.85 -11.37
C ASP A 860 -4.94 26.99 -9.85
N ARG A 861 -5.19 25.88 -9.15
CA ARG A 861 -5.18 25.84 -7.68
C ARG A 861 -3.79 26.17 -7.11
N LEU A 862 -2.73 25.54 -7.62
CA LEU A 862 -1.36 25.79 -7.15
C LEU A 862 -0.94 27.25 -7.42
N GLU A 863 -1.23 27.77 -8.61
CA GLU A 863 -0.91 29.16 -8.96
C GLU A 863 -1.71 30.18 -8.12
N ARG A 864 -2.98 29.88 -7.81
CA ARG A 864 -3.80 30.69 -6.92
C ARG A 864 -3.21 30.72 -5.51
N LEU A 865 -2.84 29.57 -4.96
CA LEU A 865 -2.20 29.48 -3.66
C LEU A 865 -0.89 30.27 -3.62
N LYS A 866 -0.05 30.17 -4.67
CA LYS A 866 1.20 30.94 -4.78
C LYS A 866 0.95 32.45 -4.79
N ARG A 867 -0.06 32.93 -5.55
CA ARG A 867 -0.44 34.36 -5.59
C ARG A 867 -0.93 34.89 -4.24
N LEU A 868 -1.50 34.03 -3.42
CA LEU A 868 -1.98 34.36 -2.07
C LEU A 868 -0.88 34.29 -1.01
N GLY A 869 0.38 34.09 -1.43
CA GLY A 869 1.54 34.11 -0.52
C GLY A 869 1.88 32.74 0.09
N HIS A 870 1.19 31.66 -0.35
CA HIS A 870 1.57 30.31 0.09
C HIS A 870 2.90 29.91 -0.53
N PRO A 871 3.78 29.27 0.23
CA PRO A 871 5.06 28.77 -0.27
C PRO A 871 4.86 27.51 -1.11
N ILE A 872 4.30 27.69 -2.29
CA ILE A 872 4.25 26.66 -3.31
C ILE A 872 5.59 26.68 -4.05
N ARG A 873 6.28 25.57 -4.06
CA ARG A 873 7.55 25.42 -4.76
C ARG A 873 7.31 25.55 -6.26
N GLU A 874 8.17 26.30 -6.95
CA GLU A 874 8.09 26.41 -8.41
C GLU A 874 8.19 25.05 -9.11
N VAL A 875 8.92 24.14 -8.49
CA VAL A 875 9.07 22.75 -8.95
C VAL A 875 7.73 22.02 -8.98
N GLU A 876 6.82 22.25 -8.04
CA GLU A 876 5.49 21.59 -8.02
C GLU A 876 4.63 22.06 -9.21
N ILE A 877 4.57 23.36 -9.46
CA ILE A 877 3.81 23.90 -10.59
C ILE A 877 4.41 23.41 -11.90
N LYS A 878 5.74 23.48 -12.01
CA LYS A 878 6.45 23.02 -13.20
C LYS A 878 6.26 21.52 -13.42
N SER A 879 6.35 20.70 -12.37
CA SER A 879 6.11 19.27 -12.45
C SER A 879 4.69 18.95 -12.95
N ALA A 880 3.67 19.65 -12.46
CA ALA A 880 2.30 19.48 -12.92
C ALA A 880 2.12 19.92 -14.39
N GLN A 881 2.82 20.97 -14.82
CA GLN A 881 2.83 21.41 -16.21
C GLN A 881 3.54 20.41 -17.12
N ASP A 882 4.70 19.90 -16.70
CA ASP A 882 5.49 18.91 -17.43
C ASP A 882 4.71 17.60 -17.54
N GLU A 883 4.02 17.18 -16.48
CA GLU A 883 3.11 16.02 -16.47
C GLU A 883 1.98 16.20 -17.50
N LYS A 884 1.34 17.37 -17.51
CA LYS A 884 0.26 17.67 -18.46
C LYS A 884 0.74 17.57 -19.91
N GLU A 885 1.90 18.15 -20.23
CA GLU A 885 2.46 18.12 -21.58
C GLU A 885 2.90 16.71 -21.99
N ALA A 886 3.50 15.94 -21.07
CA ALA A 886 3.87 14.56 -21.30
C ALA A 886 2.63 13.68 -21.54
N LEU A 887 1.61 13.76 -20.70
CA LEU A 887 0.36 13.03 -20.86
C LEU A 887 -0.35 13.39 -22.15
N LYS A 888 -0.41 14.67 -22.50
CA LYS A 888 -1.00 15.13 -23.77
C LYS A 888 -0.31 14.49 -24.97
N ARG A 889 1.02 14.43 -24.95
CA ARG A 889 1.83 13.82 -26.00
C ARG A 889 1.56 12.33 -26.11
N HIS A 890 1.56 11.58 -24.99
CA HIS A 890 1.38 10.14 -24.97
C HIS A 890 -0.07 9.74 -25.31
N LEU A 891 -1.07 10.37 -24.71
CA LEU A 891 -2.48 10.11 -25.00
C LEU A 891 -2.84 10.40 -26.46
N SER A 892 -2.25 11.43 -27.05
CA SER A 892 -2.46 11.75 -28.48
C SER A 892 -1.86 10.69 -29.42
N LYS A 893 -0.82 9.99 -28.97
CA LYS A 893 -0.12 8.94 -29.72
C LYS A 893 -0.58 7.54 -29.33
N SER A 894 -1.65 7.39 -28.53
CA SER A 894 -2.18 6.08 -28.19
C SER A 894 -2.50 5.28 -29.46
N ARG A 895 -2.11 4.03 -29.46
CA ARG A 895 -2.18 3.17 -30.66
C ARG A 895 -3.31 2.15 -30.55
N LEU A 896 -3.83 1.76 -31.72
CA LEU A 896 -4.79 0.67 -31.84
C LEU A 896 -4.03 -0.54 -32.38
N ARG A 897 -4.04 -1.66 -31.67
CA ARG A 897 -3.32 -2.89 -32.02
C ARG A 897 -4.28 -4.05 -32.09
N LEU A 898 -4.22 -4.85 -33.19
CA LEU A 898 -4.98 -6.09 -33.26
C LEU A 898 -4.43 -7.09 -32.23
N ASP A 899 -5.26 -7.49 -31.26
CA ASP A 899 -4.89 -8.43 -30.21
C ASP A 899 -5.34 -9.85 -30.56
N SER A 900 -6.56 -9.98 -31.03
CA SER A 900 -7.08 -11.30 -31.34
C SER A 900 -8.10 -11.29 -32.49
N ILE A 901 -8.19 -12.44 -33.20
CA ILE A 901 -9.11 -12.63 -34.33
C ILE A 901 -9.78 -14.00 -34.24
N ARG A 902 -11.10 -14.04 -34.45
CA ARG A 902 -11.88 -15.24 -34.67
C ARG A 902 -12.52 -15.19 -36.05
N LEU A 903 -12.15 -16.13 -36.91
CA LEU A 903 -12.76 -16.28 -38.22
C LEU A 903 -13.85 -17.33 -38.12
N SER A 904 -15.07 -17.00 -38.54
CA SER A 904 -16.22 -17.93 -38.55
C SER A 904 -16.76 -18.12 -39.94
N ALA A 905 -16.93 -19.39 -40.34
CA ALA A 905 -17.53 -19.76 -41.62
C ALA A 905 -19.02 -20.13 -41.43
N ILE A 906 -19.92 -19.48 -42.17
CA ILE A 906 -21.39 -19.72 -42.14
C ILE A 906 -21.72 -20.71 -43.25
N GLY A 907 -22.51 -21.74 -42.90
CA GLY A 907 -22.96 -22.73 -43.86
C GLY A 907 -21.87 -23.68 -44.39
N ALA A 908 -20.75 -23.80 -43.66
CA ALA A 908 -19.58 -24.60 -44.03
C ALA A 908 -19.64 -26.01 -43.39
#